data_9389ba6e7e5a79683766df82ff8a1d9e
#
_entry.id   9389ba6e7e5a79683766df82ff8a1d9e
#
_cell.length_a   1.000
_cell.length_b   1.000
_cell.length_c   1.000
_cell.angle_alpha   90.00
_cell.angle_beta   90.00
_cell.angle_gamma   90.00
#
_symmetry.space_group_name_H-M   'P 1'
#
loop_
_entity.id
_entity.type
_entity.pdbx_description
1 polymer ?
#
loop_
_entity_poly.entity_id
_entity_poly.type
_entity_poly.pdbx_seq_one_letter_code
_entity_poly.pdbx_strand_id
1 'polypeptide(L)'
;MKKQNMIKNSGYKAEGFIGQYQKLVREVVIPYQYSVLNDELPDVEKSHVIDNFRNAAAAVRGEDTKDGFYGMVFQDSDAGKWIEAAAYSLQNCPDKELEKTVDEFIDIIADAQEENGYLNTYFTIKDKEKRWTNLLEAHELYTAGHLIEGACAYYEATGKRKFLDVMIKNVKHIYNHFVTENHEGFPGHPEIELALLKLYRITGDRDCLELCKKFIDTRGVNTDFYKQEKAKRDWTVWGNNAEDNYYQQSNAPVRELEKATGHAVRAVYLYTAMADLSGETDDEELFAACERLWQDITERKTYITGAIGSTVHGEAFSTDYDLPSDTAYAETCASIGLMFFAARMLEKEVDGRYSDMMERAFYNTVLAGMQLDGKRFFYVNPLEVVPGISGVIATHWHARPQRPGWYGCACCPPNVARLISSFGQYAYGENEDTAFCHLFAGGKVEFSNGMKLTCETRYPYGFAVTYKIEKGGKLAVRIPSWSESYLVLLNKKPVRTEKIKGYVYIEVADGDTLIITLDDSIKTNYPNTVIHDLSGKVALSRGPLVYCFEGVDNDNDVLSIALKSGGKAIVTEISDLPCDSIAIGVEAVRKTSPAGLYSFTPPLIEQIAAVGVPYYIWGNRGENQMRVWMDEI
;
A
#
# COMPACT_ATOMS: atom_id res chain seq x y z
N MET A 1 4.26 -7.64 -24.04
CA MET A 1 2.80 -7.30 -24.13
C MET A 1 2.07 -7.80 -22.89
N LYS A 2 1.15 -7.01 -22.35
CA LYS A 2 0.31 -7.41 -21.21
C LYS A 2 -0.52 -8.64 -21.54
N LYS A 3 -0.65 -9.55 -20.58
CA LYS A 3 -1.47 -10.78 -20.70
C LYS A 3 -2.90 -10.56 -20.23
N GLN A 4 -3.11 -9.56 -19.39
CA GLN A 4 -4.40 -9.10 -18.88
C GLN A 4 -4.33 -7.63 -18.52
N ASN A 5 -5.48 -7.04 -18.23
CA ASN A 5 -5.62 -5.74 -17.59
C ASN A 5 -6.43 -5.90 -16.30
N MET A 6 -6.14 -5.09 -15.31
CA MET A 6 -7.03 -4.96 -14.17
C MET A 6 -8.36 -4.33 -14.61
N ILE A 7 -9.47 -4.74 -13.99
CA ILE A 7 -10.77 -4.15 -14.34
C ILE A 7 -10.84 -2.67 -13.95
N LYS A 8 -11.73 -1.92 -14.61
CA LYS A 8 -12.06 -0.58 -14.15
C LYS A 8 -12.76 -0.64 -12.79
N ASN A 9 -12.50 0.32 -11.91
CA ASN A 9 -13.11 0.35 -10.57
C ASN A 9 -14.65 0.33 -10.64
N SER A 10 -15.24 0.99 -11.63
CA SER A 10 -16.71 0.98 -11.87
C SER A 10 -17.30 -0.40 -12.22
N GLY A 11 -16.48 -1.36 -12.63
CA GLY A 11 -16.88 -2.74 -12.91
C GLY A 11 -17.10 -3.59 -11.66
N TYR A 12 -16.82 -3.09 -10.46
CA TYR A 12 -16.96 -3.83 -9.22
C TYR A 12 -17.84 -3.07 -8.22
N LYS A 13 -18.80 -3.77 -7.62
CA LYS A 13 -19.63 -3.27 -6.51
C LYS A 13 -19.42 -4.18 -5.31
N ALA A 14 -18.65 -3.69 -4.34
CA ALA A 14 -18.24 -4.45 -3.17
C ALA A 14 -19.41 -4.77 -2.23
N GLU A 15 -19.39 -5.99 -1.71
CA GLU A 15 -20.24 -6.48 -0.63
C GLU A 15 -19.38 -7.18 0.44
N GLY A 16 -19.98 -7.57 1.56
CA GLY A 16 -19.30 -8.28 2.64
C GLY A 16 -18.16 -7.46 3.25
N PHE A 17 -17.03 -8.11 3.53
CA PHE A 17 -15.88 -7.51 4.21
C PHE A 17 -15.35 -6.26 3.50
N ILE A 18 -15.09 -6.34 2.21
CA ILE A 18 -14.57 -5.20 1.43
C ILE A 18 -15.62 -4.09 1.36
N GLY A 19 -16.90 -4.44 1.19
CA GLY A 19 -17.99 -3.46 1.17
C GLY A 19 -18.10 -2.68 2.48
N GLN A 20 -17.87 -3.31 3.64
CA GLN A 20 -17.83 -2.64 4.93
C GLN A 20 -16.67 -1.64 5.03
N TYR A 21 -15.48 -2.00 4.57
CA TYR A 21 -14.32 -1.10 4.54
C TYR A 21 -14.50 0.06 3.55
N GLN A 22 -15.04 -0.19 2.36
CA GLN A 22 -15.36 0.89 1.41
C GLN A 22 -16.43 1.83 1.96
N LYS A 23 -17.42 1.30 2.68
CA LYS A 23 -18.42 2.12 3.38
C LYS A 23 -17.76 2.97 4.48
N LEU A 24 -16.87 2.40 5.30
CA LEU A 24 -16.13 3.12 6.33
C LEU A 24 -15.30 4.25 5.71
N VAL A 25 -14.59 3.97 4.61
CA VAL A 25 -13.80 4.99 3.91
C VAL A 25 -14.69 6.11 3.40
N ARG A 26 -15.80 5.80 2.75
CA ARG A 26 -16.73 6.81 2.23
C ARG A 26 -17.37 7.67 3.32
N GLU A 27 -17.87 7.03 4.39
CA GLU A 27 -18.73 7.71 5.38
C GLU A 27 -17.94 8.35 6.52
N VAL A 28 -16.69 7.90 6.76
CA VAL A 28 -15.88 8.36 7.88
C VAL A 28 -14.53 8.87 7.44
N VAL A 29 -13.74 8.06 6.72
CA VAL A 29 -12.33 8.40 6.46
C VAL A 29 -12.19 9.61 5.54
N ILE A 30 -12.89 9.63 4.41
CA ILE A 30 -12.84 10.75 3.44
C ILE A 30 -13.30 12.06 4.08
N PRO A 31 -14.47 12.14 4.77
CA PRO A 31 -14.88 13.35 5.48
C PRO A 31 -13.90 13.76 6.58
N TYR A 32 -13.40 12.82 7.38
CA TYR A 32 -12.42 13.09 8.42
C TYR A 32 -11.13 13.69 7.85
N GLN A 33 -10.59 13.08 6.81
CA GLN A 33 -9.37 13.57 6.16
C GLN A 33 -9.57 14.96 5.54
N TYR A 34 -10.72 15.24 4.93
CA TYR A 34 -11.03 16.58 4.42
C TYR A 34 -11.01 17.64 5.52
N SER A 35 -11.64 17.34 6.66
CA SER A 35 -11.61 18.25 7.82
C SER A 35 -10.19 18.46 8.37
N VAL A 36 -9.31 17.43 8.30
CA VAL A 36 -7.90 17.59 8.64
C VAL A 36 -7.15 18.47 7.62
N LEU A 37 -7.34 18.22 6.32
CA LEU A 37 -6.71 18.99 5.24
C LEU A 37 -7.13 20.47 5.28
N ASN A 38 -8.30 20.79 5.82
CA ASN A 38 -8.86 22.13 6.01
C ASN A 38 -8.66 22.67 7.44
N ASP A 39 -7.82 22.00 8.27
CA ASP A 39 -7.45 22.40 9.63
C ASP A 39 -8.61 22.59 10.62
N GLU A 40 -9.76 21.95 10.37
CA GLU A 40 -10.98 22.09 11.17
C GLU A 40 -10.94 21.33 12.51
N LEU A 41 -10.05 20.33 12.64
CA LEU A 41 -9.97 19.49 13.83
C LEU A 41 -8.93 20.03 14.83
N PRO A 42 -9.33 20.36 16.08
CA PRO A 42 -8.43 21.00 17.05
C PRO A 42 -7.40 20.05 17.67
N ASP A 43 -7.74 18.75 17.78
CA ASP A 43 -6.97 17.77 18.58
C ASP A 43 -6.05 16.87 17.72
N VAL A 44 -5.77 17.27 16.49
CA VAL A 44 -4.89 16.54 15.56
C VAL A 44 -3.83 17.46 14.99
N GLU A 45 -2.73 16.89 14.51
CA GLU A 45 -1.68 17.63 13.80
C GLU A 45 -2.27 18.39 12.62
N LYS A 46 -1.89 19.64 12.45
CA LYS A 46 -2.38 20.52 11.39
C LYS A 46 -1.77 20.15 10.04
N SER A 47 -2.58 20.13 9.01
CA SER A 47 -2.18 19.78 7.65
C SER A 47 -1.82 20.99 6.78
N HIS A 48 -2.60 22.07 6.89
CA HIS A 48 -2.49 23.30 6.09
C HIS A 48 -2.56 23.09 4.56
N VAL A 49 -2.90 21.93 4.05
CA VAL A 49 -2.88 21.64 2.60
C VAL A 49 -3.78 22.59 1.83
N ILE A 50 -5.05 22.75 2.24
CA ILE A 50 -6.00 23.62 1.53
C ILE A 50 -5.57 25.08 1.62
N ASP A 51 -5.07 25.52 2.77
CA ASP A 51 -4.57 26.89 2.94
C ASP A 51 -3.31 27.16 2.15
N ASN A 52 -2.41 26.19 2.00
CA ASN A 52 -1.25 26.31 1.12
C ASN A 52 -1.68 26.56 -0.34
N PHE A 53 -2.69 25.85 -0.85
CA PHE A 53 -3.23 26.11 -2.19
C PHE A 53 -3.90 27.48 -2.29
N ARG A 54 -4.66 27.95 -1.29
CA ARG A 54 -5.25 29.30 -1.25
C ARG A 54 -4.16 30.37 -1.28
N ASN A 55 -3.10 30.19 -0.50
CA ASN A 55 -1.97 31.12 -0.45
C ASN A 55 -1.15 31.10 -1.76
N ALA A 56 -0.98 29.93 -2.39
CA ALA A 56 -0.35 29.84 -3.69
C ALA A 56 -1.17 30.56 -4.77
N ALA A 57 -2.50 30.44 -4.77
CA ALA A 57 -3.39 31.17 -5.66
C ALA A 57 -3.28 32.69 -5.45
N ALA A 58 -3.18 33.18 -4.21
CA ALA A 58 -2.93 34.56 -3.89
C ALA A 58 -1.56 35.03 -4.42
N ALA A 59 -0.51 34.23 -4.25
CA ALA A 59 0.83 34.50 -4.78
C ALA A 59 0.85 34.57 -6.32
N VAL A 60 0.07 33.72 -7.01
CA VAL A 60 -0.09 33.79 -8.48
C VAL A 60 -0.75 35.10 -8.91
N ARG A 61 -1.67 35.65 -8.13
CA ARG A 61 -2.27 36.97 -8.37
C ARG A 61 -1.36 38.17 -8.01
N GLY A 62 -0.16 37.89 -7.47
CA GLY A 62 0.82 38.92 -7.10
C GLY A 62 0.67 39.48 -5.69
N GLU A 63 -0.09 38.80 -4.81
CA GLU A 63 -0.20 39.16 -3.40
C GLU A 63 1.05 38.69 -2.62
N ASP A 64 1.41 39.36 -1.53
CA ASP A 64 2.52 38.96 -0.66
C ASP A 64 2.07 37.84 0.27
N THR A 65 2.55 36.64 0.00
CA THR A 65 2.20 35.42 0.75
C THR A 65 3.43 34.63 1.23
N LYS A 66 4.63 35.27 1.24
CA LYS A 66 5.91 34.60 1.48
C LYS A 66 5.96 33.77 2.78
N ASP A 67 5.24 34.17 3.80
CA ASP A 67 5.15 33.46 5.08
C ASP A 67 3.93 32.51 5.19
N GLY A 68 3.19 32.36 4.10
CA GLY A 68 1.92 31.63 4.07
C GLY A 68 2.03 30.12 3.76
N PHE A 69 3.23 29.55 3.66
CA PHE A 69 3.39 28.10 3.48
C PHE A 69 3.72 27.40 4.80
N TYR A 70 3.07 26.27 5.06
CA TYR A 70 3.27 25.44 6.23
C TYR A 70 3.41 23.96 5.85
N GLY A 71 4.22 23.22 6.64
CA GLY A 71 4.39 21.78 6.48
C GLY A 71 5.57 21.38 5.61
N MET A 72 5.49 20.20 5.02
CA MET A 72 6.54 19.61 4.21
C MET A 72 6.49 20.11 2.77
N VAL A 73 7.62 20.15 2.07
CA VAL A 73 7.71 20.57 0.66
C VAL A 73 6.81 19.77 -0.29
N PHE A 74 6.36 18.60 0.12
CA PHE A 74 5.46 17.70 -0.63
C PHE A 74 4.02 17.67 -0.10
N GLN A 75 3.64 18.63 0.75
CA GLN A 75 2.32 18.67 1.40
C GLN A 75 1.17 18.58 0.40
N ASP A 76 1.31 19.17 -0.78
CA ASP A 76 0.32 19.14 -1.87
C ASP A 76 -0.06 17.72 -2.30
N SER A 77 0.82 16.71 -2.09
CA SER A 77 0.56 15.33 -2.48
C SER A 77 -0.62 14.70 -1.73
N ASP A 78 -0.92 15.20 -0.53
CA ASP A 78 -2.07 14.73 0.27
C ASP A 78 -3.39 15.14 -0.39
N ALA A 79 -3.44 16.29 -1.06
CA ALA A 79 -4.59 16.71 -1.88
C ALA A 79 -4.85 15.72 -3.03
N GLY A 80 -3.79 15.36 -3.78
CA GLY A 80 -3.90 14.41 -4.90
C GLY A 80 -4.45 13.06 -4.45
N LYS A 81 -3.88 12.50 -3.39
CA LYS A 81 -4.31 11.20 -2.82
C LYS A 81 -5.73 11.24 -2.27
N TRP A 82 -6.10 12.34 -1.58
CA TRP A 82 -7.46 12.49 -1.06
C TRP A 82 -8.48 12.59 -2.19
N ILE A 83 -8.20 13.39 -3.24
CA ILE A 83 -9.08 13.49 -4.42
C ILE A 83 -9.19 12.13 -5.12
N GLU A 84 -8.10 11.37 -5.23
CA GLU A 84 -8.11 10.04 -5.82
C GLU A 84 -9.02 9.09 -5.02
N ALA A 85 -8.92 9.09 -3.67
CA ALA A 85 -9.79 8.29 -2.80
C ALA A 85 -11.26 8.68 -2.94
N ALA A 86 -11.56 9.99 -2.95
CA ALA A 86 -12.90 10.52 -3.16
C ALA A 86 -13.46 10.14 -4.53
N ALA A 87 -12.66 10.23 -5.59
CA ALA A 87 -13.04 9.86 -6.94
C ALA A 87 -13.40 8.37 -7.05
N TYR A 88 -12.59 7.48 -6.51
CA TYR A 88 -12.92 6.05 -6.48
C TYR A 88 -14.17 5.76 -5.64
N SER A 89 -14.36 6.49 -4.54
CA SER A 89 -15.59 6.39 -3.74
C SER A 89 -16.82 6.81 -4.54
N LEU A 90 -16.74 7.89 -5.34
CA LEU A 90 -17.81 8.34 -6.24
C LEU A 90 -18.14 7.33 -7.32
N GLN A 91 -17.14 6.61 -7.87
CA GLN A 91 -17.35 5.52 -8.81
C GLN A 91 -18.14 4.37 -8.18
N ASN A 92 -17.83 4.03 -6.92
CA ASN A 92 -18.48 2.96 -6.19
C ASN A 92 -19.91 3.33 -5.76
N CYS A 93 -20.10 4.57 -5.30
CA CYS A 93 -21.35 5.10 -4.80
C CYS A 93 -21.45 6.60 -5.08
N PRO A 94 -22.20 7.03 -6.09
CA PRO A 94 -22.38 8.44 -6.41
C PRO A 94 -22.92 9.26 -5.23
N ASP A 95 -22.26 10.38 -4.93
CA ASP A 95 -22.60 11.30 -3.85
C ASP A 95 -22.39 12.75 -4.32
N LYS A 96 -23.49 13.51 -4.41
CA LYS A 96 -23.46 14.88 -4.94
C LYS A 96 -22.77 15.88 -4.02
N GLU A 97 -22.83 15.67 -2.72
CA GLU A 97 -22.18 16.56 -1.74
C GLU A 97 -20.66 16.32 -1.76
N LEU A 98 -20.23 15.07 -1.79
CA LEU A 98 -18.81 14.74 -1.96
C LEU A 98 -18.29 15.26 -3.30
N GLU A 99 -19.02 15.06 -4.40
CA GLU A 99 -18.64 15.55 -5.73
C GLU A 99 -18.47 17.08 -5.72
N LYS A 100 -19.40 17.81 -5.08
CA LYS A 100 -19.32 19.27 -4.93
C LYS A 100 -18.09 19.68 -4.10
N THR A 101 -17.81 19.01 -2.99
CA THR A 101 -16.64 19.30 -2.16
C THR A 101 -15.33 19.11 -2.96
N VAL A 102 -15.26 18.03 -3.77
CA VAL A 102 -14.11 17.80 -4.65
C VAL A 102 -14.00 18.88 -5.73
N ASP A 103 -15.10 19.29 -6.35
CA ASP A 103 -15.12 20.39 -7.33
C ASP A 103 -14.58 21.68 -6.73
N GLU A 104 -15.06 22.06 -5.53
CA GLU A 104 -14.60 23.27 -4.83
C GLU A 104 -13.11 23.22 -4.51
N PHE A 105 -12.59 22.06 -4.13
CA PHE A 105 -11.15 21.89 -3.90
C PHE A 105 -10.34 21.95 -5.20
N ILE A 106 -10.83 21.34 -6.27
CA ILE A 106 -10.21 21.45 -7.61
C ILE A 106 -10.17 22.91 -8.08
N ASP A 107 -11.17 23.70 -7.77
CA ASP A 107 -11.20 25.12 -8.10
C ASP A 107 -10.04 25.86 -7.42
N ILE A 108 -9.80 25.60 -6.14
CA ILE A 108 -8.68 26.18 -5.38
C ILE A 108 -7.32 25.74 -5.96
N ILE A 109 -7.18 24.46 -6.31
CA ILE A 109 -5.96 23.93 -6.94
C ILE A 109 -5.71 24.58 -8.30
N ALA A 110 -6.76 24.72 -9.11
CA ALA A 110 -6.67 25.33 -10.43
C ALA A 110 -6.22 26.81 -10.36
N ASP A 111 -6.71 27.56 -9.36
CA ASP A 111 -6.33 28.96 -9.14
C ASP A 111 -4.86 29.12 -8.69
N ALA A 112 -4.27 28.07 -8.12
CA ALA A 112 -2.86 28.04 -7.73
C ALA A 112 -1.89 27.72 -8.89
N GLN A 113 -2.40 27.33 -10.07
CA GLN A 113 -1.56 27.05 -11.23
C GLN A 113 -1.08 28.31 -11.94
N GLU A 114 0.22 28.44 -12.17
CA GLU A 114 0.79 29.54 -12.93
C GLU A 114 0.44 29.47 -14.42
N GLU A 115 0.56 30.60 -15.11
CA GLU A 115 0.24 30.72 -16.55
C GLU A 115 1.05 29.73 -17.42
N ASN A 116 2.31 29.46 -17.05
CA ASN A 116 3.18 28.53 -17.74
C ASN A 116 2.86 27.05 -17.44
N GLY A 117 1.90 26.76 -16.55
CA GLY A 117 1.48 25.41 -16.14
C GLY A 117 2.17 24.88 -14.89
N TYR A 118 3.13 25.59 -14.30
CA TYR A 118 3.76 25.16 -13.05
C TYR A 118 2.73 25.09 -11.91
N LEU A 119 2.81 24.05 -11.08
CA LEU A 119 1.92 23.83 -9.94
C LEU A 119 2.68 23.15 -8.82
N ASN A 120 2.99 23.88 -7.76
CA ASN A 120 3.53 23.42 -6.49
C ASN A 120 3.45 24.58 -5.50
N THR A 121 2.79 24.40 -4.36
CA THR A 121 2.50 25.50 -3.43
C THR A 121 3.76 26.02 -2.74
N TYR A 122 4.68 25.12 -2.33
CA TYR A 122 5.91 25.52 -1.65
C TYR A 122 6.73 26.50 -2.49
N PHE A 123 7.07 26.15 -3.72
CA PHE A 123 7.90 27.01 -4.56
C PHE A 123 7.16 28.23 -5.08
N THR A 124 5.85 28.16 -5.29
CA THR A 124 5.06 29.33 -5.69
C THR A 124 5.00 30.39 -4.60
N ILE A 125 4.94 29.98 -3.32
CA ILE A 125 4.87 30.88 -2.17
C ILE A 125 6.26 31.32 -1.70
N LYS A 126 7.20 30.39 -1.53
CA LYS A 126 8.47 30.65 -0.82
C LYS A 126 9.60 31.09 -1.74
N ASP A 127 9.86 30.34 -2.82
CA ASP A 127 11.13 30.54 -3.55
C ASP A 127 11.06 30.00 -4.99
N LYS A 128 10.55 30.85 -5.89
CA LYS A 128 10.40 30.51 -7.31
C LYS A 128 11.72 30.18 -8.00
N GLU A 129 12.82 30.81 -7.54
CA GLU A 129 14.15 30.67 -8.15
C GLU A 129 14.79 29.29 -7.86
N LYS A 130 14.26 28.55 -6.87
CA LYS A 130 14.77 27.23 -6.49
C LYS A 130 14.10 26.06 -7.21
N ARG A 131 13.10 26.31 -8.06
CA ARG A 131 12.41 25.27 -8.83
C ARG A 131 13.38 24.42 -9.62
N TRP A 132 13.16 23.11 -9.62
CA TRP A 132 13.94 22.10 -10.35
C TRP A 132 15.43 22.06 -9.99
N THR A 133 15.88 22.75 -8.94
CA THR A 133 17.30 22.78 -8.55
C THR A 133 17.67 21.75 -7.49
N ASN A 134 16.70 21.06 -6.88
CA ASN A 134 16.90 20.01 -5.87
C ASN A 134 15.95 18.84 -6.10
N LEU A 135 16.16 18.09 -7.15
CA LEU A 135 15.34 16.91 -7.46
C LEU A 135 15.50 15.79 -6.41
N LEU A 136 16.65 15.75 -5.71
CA LEU A 136 16.93 14.79 -4.64
C LEU A 136 15.89 14.85 -3.51
N GLU A 137 15.50 16.08 -3.07
CA GLU A 137 14.74 16.28 -1.83
C GLU A 137 13.42 17.04 -2.03
N ALA A 138 13.32 17.93 -3.02
CA ALA A 138 12.23 18.91 -3.09
C ALA A 138 10.88 18.34 -3.52
N HIS A 139 10.83 17.12 -4.00
CA HIS A 139 9.60 16.37 -4.30
C HIS A 139 8.62 17.03 -5.27
N GLU A 140 9.07 17.97 -6.14
CA GLU A 140 8.18 18.62 -7.11
C GLU A 140 7.52 17.61 -8.04
N LEU A 141 8.30 16.64 -8.57
CA LEU A 141 7.80 15.60 -9.47
C LEU A 141 6.91 14.56 -8.74
N TYR A 142 7.23 14.24 -7.47
CA TYR A 142 6.39 13.39 -6.63
C TYR A 142 5.01 14.03 -6.40
N THR A 143 4.98 15.30 -6.07
CA THR A 143 3.75 16.08 -5.85
C THR A 143 2.91 16.11 -7.12
N ALA A 144 3.54 16.44 -8.27
CA ALA A 144 2.86 16.41 -9.57
C ALA A 144 2.27 15.03 -9.89
N GLY A 145 3.00 13.95 -9.59
CA GLY A 145 2.53 12.58 -9.79
C GLY A 145 1.21 12.30 -9.07
N HIS A 146 1.12 12.59 -7.77
CA HIS A 146 -0.11 12.39 -7.01
C HIS A 146 -1.28 13.25 -7.49
N LEU A 147 -1.02 14.50 -7.88
CA LEU A 147 -2.05 15.35 -8.46
C LEU A 147 -2.56 14.80 -9.80
N ILE A 148 -1.67 14.24 -10.64
CA ILE A 148 -2.02 13.56 -11.90
C ILE A 148 -2.90 12.34 -11.62
N GLU A 149 -2.54 11.50 -10.65
CA GLU A 149 -3.34 10.32 -10.28
C GLU A 149 -4.75 10.72 -9.82
N GLY A 150 -4.84 11.75 -8.96
CA GLY A 150 -6.13 12.31 -8.53
C GLY A 150 -6.96 12.86 -9.68
N ALA A 151 -6.32 13.55 -10.64
CA ALA A 151 -7.00 14.10 -11.81
C ALA A 151 -7.51 13.00 -12.76
N CYS A 152 -6.72 11.95 -12.98
CA CYS A 152 -7.12 10.78 -13.75
C CYS A 152 -8.34 10.09 -13.12
N ALA A 153 -8.28 9.80 -11.82
CA ALA A 153 -9.36 9.14 -11.10
C ALA A 153 -10.66 9.98 -11.11
N TYR A 154 -10.54 11.30 -10.91
CA TYR A 154 -11.71 12.18 -10.91
C TYR A 154 -12.36 12.31 -12.29
N TYR A 155 -11.55 12.36 -13.35
CA TYR A 155 -12.07 12.34 -14.71
C TYR A 155 -12.79 11.01 -15.03
N GLU A 156 -12.23 9.87 -14.66
CA GLU A 156 -12.87 8.57 -14.85
C GLU A 156 -14.17 8.42 -14.03
N ALA A 157 -14.25 9.06 -12.86
CA ALA A 157 -15.44 9.02 -12.00
C ALA A 157 -16.59 9.89 -12.51
N THR A 158 -16.29 11.07 -13.04
CA THR A 158 -17.28 12.14 -13.26
C THR A 158 -17.38 12.61 -14.71
N GLY A 159 -16.37 12.34 -15.53
CA GLY A 159 -16.21 12.92 -16.88
C GLY A 159 -15.81 14.40 -16.89
N LYS A 160 -15.65 15.06 -15.73
CA LYS A 160 -15.27 16.47 -15.62
C LYS A 160 -13.79 16.66 -15.92
N ARG A 161 -13.48 17.59 -16.82
CA ARG A 161 -12.13 17.77 -17.34
C ARG A 161 -11.26 18.76 -16.58
N LYS A 162 -11.84 19.62 -15.74
CA LYS A 162 -11.12 20.78 -15.18
C LYS A 162 -9.77 20.37 -14.55
N PHE A 163 -9.78 19.40 -13.64
CA PHE A 163 -8.55 18.96 -12.98
C PHE A 163 -7.60 18.21 -13.95
N LEU A 164 -8.15 17.41 -14.83
CA LEU A 164 -7.37 16.74 -15.88
C LEU A 164 -6.64 17.77 -16.77
N ASP A 165 -7.32 18.84 -17.20
CA ASP A 165 -6.75 19.89 -18.05
C ASP A 165 -5.67 20.70 -17.29
N VAL A 166 -5.85 20.96 -15.99
CA VAL A 166 -4.81 21.54 -15.11
C VAL A 166 -3.56 20.67 -15.13
N MET A 167 -3.72 19.35 -14.95
CA MET A 167 -2.57 18.45 -14.88
C MET A 167 -1.95 18.17 -16.26
N ILE A 168 -2.71 18.17 -17.35
CA ILE A 168 -2.16 18.13 -18.72
C ILE A 168 -1.26 19.36 -18.95
N LYS A 169 -1.70 20.55 -18.52
CA LYS A 169 -0.91 21.78 -18.64
C LYS A 169 0.36 21.72 -17.77
N ASN A 170 0.28 21.13 -16.57
CA ASN A 170 1.44 20.90 -15.71
C ASN A 170 2.43 19.91 -16.34
N VAL A 171 1.96 18.78 -16.90
CA VAL A 171 2.82 17.81 -17.60
C VAL A 171 3.53 18.44 -18.79
N LYS A 172 2.86 19.32 -19.56
CA LYS A 172 3.50 20.06 -20.65
C LYS A 172 4.62 20.97 -20.17
N HIS A 173 4.44 21.64 -19.02
CA HIS A 173 5.49 22.43 -18.39
C HIS A 173 6.70 21.55 -18.03
N ILE A 174 6.46 20.40 -17.38
CA ILE A 174 7.51 19.45 -17.01
C ILE A 174 8.21 18.87 -18.25
N TYR A 175 7.44 18.49 -19.28
CA TYR A 175 7.96 17.99 -20.54
C TYR A 175 8.86 19.02 -21.23
N ASN A 176 8.43 20.28 -21.29
CA ASN A 176 9.27 21.35 -21.86
C ASN A 176 10.59 21.46 -21.13
N HIS A 177 10.60 21.45 -19.80
CA HIS A 177 11.82 21.54 -19.01
C HIS A 177 12.75 20.34 -19.24
N PHE A 178 12.27 19.12 -19.07
CA PHE A 178 13.15 17.93 -19.10
C PHE A 178 13.41 17.39 -20.52
N VAL A 179 12.45 17.50 -21.45
CA VAL A 179 12.57 16.93 -22.79
C VAL A 179 12.95 17.98 -23.81
N THR A 180 12.16 19.06 -23.97
CA THR A 180 12.37 20.07 -25.01
C THR A 180 13.65 20.87 -24.75
N GLU A 181 13.86 21.36 -23.51
CA GLU A 181 15.05 22.08 -23.09
C GLU A 181 16.22 21.14 -22.72
N ASN A 182 15.92 19.85 -22.66
CA ASN A 182 16.85 18.76 -22.40
C ASN A 182 17.66 18.90 -21.10
N HIS A 183 17.01 19.37 -20.01
CA HIS A 183 17.64 19.32 -18.69
C HIS A 183 17.80 17.87 -18.22
N GLU A 184 18.98 17.56 -17.68
CA GLU A 184 19.24 16.26 -17.05
C GLU A 184 18.50 16.19 -15.71
N GLY A 185 17.92 15.03 -15.40
CA GLY A 185 17.31 14.78 -14.10
C GLY A 185 16.25 13.70 -14.11
N PHE A 186 15.97 13.22 -12.90
CA PHE A 186 14.90 12.26 -12.60
C PHE A 186 14.45 12.47 -11.15
N PRO A 187 13.21 12.07 -10.76
CA PRO A 187 12.69 12.36 -9.43
C PRO A 187 13.50 11.68 -8.33
N GLY A 188 13.81 12.39 -7.24
CA GLY A 188 14.40 11.81 -6.03
C GLY A 188 13.44 10.80 -5.39
N HIS A 189 12.15 11.14 -5.34
CA HIS A 189 11.09 10.21 -4.98
C HIS A 189 10.26 9.86 -6.23
N PRO A 190 10.39 8.64 -6.78
CA PRO A 190 9.54 8.17 -7.88
C PRO A 190 8.05 8.22 -7.51
N GLU A 191 7.24 8.66 -8.41
CA GLU A 191 5.78 8.68 -8.38
C GLU A 191 5.23 9.14 -9.73
N ILE A 192 5.82 10.22 -10.29
CA ILE A 192 5.32 10.80 -11.54
C ILE A 192 5.37 9.79 -12.69
N GLU A 193 6.32 8.86 -12.66
CA GLU A 193 6.50 7.87 -13.72
C GLU A 193 5.25 6.99 -13.87
N LEU A 194 4.70 6.50 -12.75
CA LEU A 194 3.48 5.68 -12.78
C LEU A 194 2.22 6.52 -13.10
N ALA A 195 2.19 7.76 -12.63
CA ALA A 195 1.09 8.69 -12.90
C ALA A 195 1.02 9.09 -14.39
N LEU A 196 2.16 9.30 -15.03
CA LEU A 196 2.26 9.60 -16.47
C LEU A 196 1.70 8.46 -17.33
N LEU A 197 1.89 7.20 -16.95
CA LEU A 197 1.32 6.07 -17.66
C LEU A 197 -0.20 6.01 -17.52
N LYS A 198 -0.76 6.36 -16.36
CA LYS A 198 -2.21 6.51 -16.19
C LYS A 198 -2.76 7.63 -17.08
N LEU A 199 -2.10 8.78 -17.09
CA LEU A 199 -2.50 9.92 -17.92
C LEU A 199 -2.41 9.60 -19.42
N TYR A 200 -1.35 8.90 -19.84
CA TYR A 200 -1.21 8.41 -21.22
C TYR A 200 -2.39 7.54 -21.64
N ARG A 201 -2.83 6.60 -20.81
CA ARG A 201 -3.97 5.72 -21.13
C ARG A 201 -5.29 6.46 -21.27
N ILE A 202 -5.47 7.57 -20.56
CA ILE A 202 -6.69 8.39 -20.61
C ILE A 202 -6.66 9.33 -21.82
N THR A 203 -5.51 9.94 -22.09
CA THR A 203 -5.40 11.03 -23.09
C THR A 203 -4.90 10.56 -24.45
N GLY A 204 -4.14 9.48 -24.51
CA GLY A 204 -3.37 9.08 -25.68
C GLY A 204 -2.16 9.98 -25.97
N ASP A 205 -1.85 10.93 -25.09
CA ASP A 205 -0.76 11.90 -25.27
C ASP A 205 0.60 11.22 -25.10
N ARG A 206 1.36 11.14 -26.19
CA ARG A 206 2.65 10.47 -26.22
C ARG A 206 3.73 11.20 -25.43
N ASP A 207 3.59 12.48 -25.19
CA ASP A 207 4.52 13.24 -24.35
C ASP A 207 4.60 12.63 -22.92
N CYS A 208 3.47 12.13 -22.40
CA CYS A 208 3.43 11.44 -21.11
C CYS A 208 4.28 10.16 -21.12
N LEU A 209 4.15 9.35 -22.17
CA LEU A 209 4.92 8.11 -22.31
C LEU A 209 6.42 8.38 -22.49
N GLU A 210 6.78 9.38 -23.30
CA GLU A 210 8.15 9.81 -23.54
C GLU A 210 8.82 10.33 -22.27
N LEU A 211 8.12 11.18 -21.51
CA LEU A 211 8.61 11.73 -20.25
C LEU A 211 8.82 10.62 -19.18
N CYS A 212 7.86 9.71 -19.05
CA CYS A 212 7.99 8.54 -18.18
C CYS A 212 9.23 7.70 -18.56
N LYS A 213 9.35 7.38 -19.84
CA LYS A 213 10.49 6.62 -20.36
C LYS A 213 11.81 7.34 -20.11
N LYS A 214 11.86 8.66 -20.32
CA LYS A 214 13.07 9.46 -20.04
C LYS A 214 13.48 9.35 -18.58
N PHE A 215 12.58 9.51 -17.61
CA PHE A 215 12.91 9.43 -16.20
C PHE A 215 13.41 8.04 -15.79
N ILE A 216 12.80 6.98 -16.30
CA ILE A 216 13.22 5.60 -16.05
C ILE A 216 14.57 5.30 -16.71
N ASP A 217 14.76 5.64 -17.98
CA ASP A 217 15.96 5.31 -18.74
C ASP A 217 17.19 6.12 -18.30
N THR A 218 17.02 7.33 -17.78
CA THR A 218 18.15 8.16 -17.32
C THR A 218 18.58 7.84 -15.90
N ARG A 219 17.70 7.23 -15.08
CA ARG A 219 18.00 6.89 -13.70
C ARG A 219 19.16 5.89 -13.62
N GLY A 220 20.21 6.28 -12.87
CA GLY A 220 21.38 5.45 -12.62
C GLY A 220 22.37 5.36 -13.77
N VAL A 221 22.13 6.01 -14.91
CA VAL A 221 23.14 6.12 -16.00
C VAL A 221 24.27 7.03 -15.56
N ASN A 222 23.95 8.20 -15.00
CA ASN A 222 24.90 9.05 -14.31
C ASN A 222 24.71 8.84 -12.79
N THR A 223 25.52 7.98 -12.21
CA THR A 223 25.46 7.67 -10.77
C THR A 223 25.86 8.85 -9.88
N ASP A 224 26.60 9.83 -10.40
CA ASP A 224 26.99 11.05 -9.68
C ASP A 224 25.98 12.20 -9.86
N PHE A 225 24.83 11.97 -10.49
CA PHE A 225 23.84 13.04 -10.81
C PHE A 225 23.48 13.88 -9.58
N TYR A 226 23.02 13.26 -8.50
CA TYR A 226 22.60 14.00 -7.29
C TYR A 226 23.75 14.69 -6.57
N LYS A 227 24.95 14.14 -6.62
CA LYS A 227 26.18 14.80 -6.11
C LYS A 227 26.51 16.04 -6.93
N GLN A 228 26.40 15.96 -8.25
CA GLN A 228 26.62 17.09 -9.16
C GLN A 228 25.52 18.16 -9.00
N GLU A 229 24.26 17.76 -8.82
CA GLU A 229 23.15 18.65 -8.51
C GLU A 229 23.39 19.39 -7.20
N LYS A 230 23.73 18.65 -6.12
CA LYS A 230 24.01 19.23 -4.79
C LYS A 230 25.16 20.24 -4.84
N ALA A 231 26.17 20.00 -5.64
CA ALA A 231 27.30 20.93 -5.80
C ALA A 231 26.92 22.26 -6.48
N LYS A 232 25.80 22.34 -7.17
CA LYS A 232 25.31 23.55 -7.88
C LYS A 232 24.36 24.38 -7.04
N ARG A 233 23.97 23.95 -5.84
CA ARG A 233 23.00 24.64 -4.96
C ARG A 233 23.56 24.82 -3.55
N ASP A 234 23.11 25.87 -2.87
CA ASP A 234 23.48 26.22 -1.49
C ASP A 234 22.39 25.94 -0.46
N TRP A 235 21.32 25.23 -0.87
CA TRP A 235 20.17 24.93 -0.04
C TRP A 235 19.84 23.43 -0.03
N THR A 236 19.16 22.98 1.01
CA THR A 236 18.71 21.61 1.22
C THR A 236 17.37 21.63 1.97
N VAL A 237 16.61 20.56 1.88
CA VAL A 237 15.38 20.37 2.67
C VAL A 237 15.70 19.61 3.95
N TRP A 238 16.34 18.44 3.83
CA TRP A 238 16.69 17.59 4.98
C TRP A 238 18.19 17.30 5.09
N GLY A 239 18.97 17.61 4.10
CA GLY A 239 20.41 17.32 4.07
C GLY A 239 20.74 15.87 3.71
N ASN A 240 19.94 15.25 2.89
CA ASN A 240 20.16 13.88 2.44
C ASN A 240 21.56 13.70 1.83
N ASN A 241 22.12 12.51 2.02
CA ASN A 241 23.41 12.14 1.44
C ASN A 241 23.27 11.93 -0.07
N ALA A 242 23.72 12.89 -0.87
CA ALA A 242 23.67 12.84 -2.33
C ALA A 242 24.64 11.81 -2.94
N GLU A 243 25.53 11.22 -2.14
CA GLU A 243 26.48 10.17 -2.58
C GLU A 243 25.92 8.76 -2.33
N ASP A 244 24.79 8.64 -1.64
CA ASP A 244 24.14 7.35 -1.38
C ASP A 244 23.21 6.97 -2.54
N ASN A 245 23.80 6.46 -3.62
CA ASN A 245 23.09 6.06 -4.82
C ASN A 245 22.17 4.84 -4.60
N TYR A 246 22.49 3.98 -3.61
CA TYR A 246 21.64 2.85 -3.25
C TYR A 246 20.34 3.33 -2.61
N TYR A 247 20.42 4.36 -1.77
CA TYR A 247 19.23 4.96 -1.16
C TYR A 247 18.26 5.53 -2.20
N GLN A 248 18.78 6.05 -3.31
CA GLN A 248 18.02 6.70 -4.38
C GLN A 248 17.66 5.75 -5.55
N GLN A 249 17.96 4.45 -5.47
CA GLN A 249 17.80 3.50 -6.57
C GLN A 249 18.48 4.00 -7.87
N SER A 250 19.64 4.63 -7.76
CA SER A 250 20.40 5.22 -8.89
C SER A 250 21.86 4.75 -8.93
N ASN A 251 22.16 3.62 -8.28
CA ASN A 251 23.48 3.00 -8.23
C ASN A 251 23.87 2.29 -9.52
N ALA A 252 22.92 2.04 -10.40
CA ALA A 252 23.09 1.48 -11.75
C ALA A 252 21.88 1.83 -12.62
N PRO A 253 21.99 1.73 -13.96
CA PRO A 253 20.82 1.79 -14.83
C PRO A 253 19.73 0.81 -14.37
N VAL A 254 18.45 1.22 -14.44
CA VAL A 254 17.35 0.44 -13.84
C VAL A 254 17.26 -1.01 -14.34
N ARG A 255 17.67 -1.27 -15.60
CA ARG A 255 17.69 -2.63 -16.16
C ARG A 255 18.80 -3.52 -15.58
N GLU A 256 19.78 -2.92 -14.89
CA GLU A 256 20.91 -3.61 -14.26
C GLU A 256 20.73 -3.76 -12.73
N LEU A 257 19.64 -3.24 -12.15
CA LEU A 257 19.38 -3.37 -10.72
C LEU A 257 19.19 -4.84 -10.33
N GLU A 258 19.95 -5.28 -9.32
CA GLU A 258 19.95 -6.66 -8.83
C GLU A 258 19.20 -6.81 -7.49
N LYS A 259 19.17 -5.76 -6.66
CA LYS A 259 18.60 -5.78 -5.31
C LYS A 259 17.73 -4.57 -5.06
N ALA A 260 16.67 -4.78 -4.28
CA ALA A 260 15.87 -3.71 -3.70
C ALA A 260 16.64 -3.08 -2.52
N THR A 261 16.92 -1.80 -2.62
CA THR A 261 17.72 -1.05 -1.65
C THR A 261 17.14 0.33 -1.39
N GLY A 262 17.61 0.99 -0.34
CA GLY A 262 17.22 2.35 0.01
C GLY A 262 15.79 2.48 0.49
N HIS A 263 15.22 3.65 0.32
CA HIS A 263 13.88 3.97 0.80
C HIS A 263 12.83 3.06 0.16
N ALA A 264 12.05 2.35 0.98
CA ALA A 264 11.19 1.27 0.50
C ALA A 264 10.05 1.76 -0.41
N VAL A 265 9.42 2.90 -0.10
CA VAL A 265 8.33 3.45 -0.93
C VAL A 265 8.86 3.93 -2.27
N ARG A 266 9.99 4.65 -2.30
CA ARG A 266 10.66 5.06 -3.55
C ARG A 266 10.94 3.88 -4.46
N ALA A 267 11.47 2.80 -3.87
CA ALA A 267 11.80 1.57 -4.59
C ALA A 267 10.55 0.94 -5.24
N VAL A 268 9.51 0.65 -4.46
CA VAL A 268 8.33 -0.03 -5.02
C VAL A 268 7.50 0.85 -5.95
N TYR A 269 7.53 2.18 -5.81
CA TYR A 269 6.90 3.09 -6.77
C TYR A 269 7.66 3.11 -8.10
N LEU A 270 9.00 3.17 -8.06
CA LEU A 270 9.83 3.01 -9.26
C LEU A 270 9.56 1.66 -9.94
N TYR A 271 9.57 0.57 -9.18
CA TYR A 271 9.38 -0.78 -9.74
C TYR A 271 7.97 -0.97 -10.30
N THR A 272 6.97 -0.32 -9.70
CA THR A 272 5.60 -0.24 -10.27
C THR A 272 5.62 0.40 -11.65
N ALA A 273 6.27 1.55 -11.78
CA ALA A 273 6.38 2.25 -13.06
C ALA A 273 7.20 1.46 -14.09
N MET A 274 8.30 0.82 -13.66
CA MET A 274 9.11 -0.04 -14.54
C MET A 274 8.29 -1.22 -15.08
N ALA A 275 7.56 -1.93 -14.22
CA ALA A 275 6.71 -3.04 -14.62
C ALA A 275 5.60 -2.60 -15.57
N ASP A 276 4.97 -1.47 -15.29
CA ASP A 276 3.91 -0.90 -16.11
C ASP A 276 4.43 -0.44 -17.48
N LEU A 277 5.55 0.29 -17.52
CA LEU A 277 6.21 0.71 -18.76
C LEU A 277 6.64 -0.49 -19.61
N SER A 278 7.17 -1.56 -18.98
CA SER A 278 7.54 -2.78 -19.70
C SER A 278 6.36 -3.43 -20.42
N GLY A 279 5.17 -3.32 -19.84
CA GLY A 279 3.93 -3.79 -20.45
C GLY A 279 3.45 -2.92 -21.62
N GLU A 280 3.61 -1.60 -21.51
CA GLU A 280 3.23 -0.63 -22.55
C GLU A 280 4.18 -0.64 -23.77
N THR A 281 5.48 -0.87 -23.53
CA THR A 281 6.51 -0.79 -24.56
C THR A 281 7.04 -2.14 -25.02
N ASP A 282 6.56 -3.22 -24.42
CA ASP A 282 7.01 -4.60 -24.66
C ASP A 282 8.51 -4.81 -24.37
N ASP A 283 9.03 -4.07 -23.38
CA ASP A 283 10.43 -4.10 -22.96
C ASP A 283 10.71 -5.28 -22.00
N GLU A 284 11.21 -6.38 -22.57
CA GLU A 284 11.48 -7.61 -21.80
C GLU A 284 12.70 -7.48 -20.88
N GLU A 285 13.69 -6.63 -21.20
CA GLU A 285 14.85 -6.40 -20.32
C GLU A 285 14.42 -5.64 -19.05
N LEU A 286 13.55 -4.64 -19.21
CA LEU A 286 12.97 -3.91 -18.08
C LEU A 286 12.12 -4.83 -17.20
N PHE A 287 11.32 -5.72 -17.81
CA PHE A 287 10.56 -6.71 -17.05
C PHE A 287 11.44 -7.71 -16.31
N ALA A 288 12.53 -8.18 -16.92
CA ALA A 288 13.48 -9.07 -16.27
C ALA A 288 14.16 -8.41 -15.05
N ALA A 289 14.42 -7.10 -15.08
CA ALA A 289 14.88 -6.37 -13.91
C ALA A 289 13.80 -6.34 -12.81
N CYS A 290 12.53 -6.10 -13.17
CA CYS A 290 11.41 -6.17 -12.21
C CYS A 290 11.30 -7.56 -11.56
N GLU A 291 11.50 -8.64 -12.32
CA GLU A 291 11.49 -10.01 -11.79
C GLU A 291 12.59 -10.24 -10.74
N ARG A 292 13.83 -9.79 -11.00
CA ARG A 292 14.94 -9.88 -10.03
C ARG A 292 14.64 -9.11 -8.75
N LEU A 293 14.12 -7.89 -8.88
CA LEU A 293 13.77 -7.03 -7.74
C LEU A 293 12.60 -7.61 -6.95
N TRP A 294 11.59 -8.15 -7.63
CA TRP A 294 10.48 -8.87 -7.01
C TRP A 294 10.98 -10.04 -6.18
N GLN A 295 11.83 -10.87 -6.77
CA GLN A 295 12.39 -12.04 -6.09
C GLN A 295 13.24 -11.65 -4.87
N ASP A 296 14.07 -10.61 -4.99
CA ASP A 296 14.88 -10.11 -3.88
C ASP A 296 14.00 -9.59 -2.71
N ILE A 297 12.92 -8.86 -3.01
CA ILE A 297 11.99 -8.39 -1.99
C ILE A 297 11.27 -9.57 -1.32
N THR A 298 10.65 -10.44 -2.11
CA THR A 298 9.70 -11.43 -1.57
C THR A 298 10.37 -12.62 -0.90
N GLU A 299 11.61 -12.95 -1.28
CA GLU A 299 12.35 -14.07 -0.70
C GLU A 299 13.24 -13.67 0.47
N ARG A 300 13.61 -12.37 0.63
CA ARG A 300 14.64 -11.97 1.59
C ARG A 300 14.29 -10.76 2.46
N LYS A 301 13.29 -9.94 2.10
CA LYS A 301 13.09 -8.62 2.71
C LYS A 301 11.63 -8.31 3.08
N THR A 302 10.77 -9.32 3.03
CA THR A 302 9.34 -9.17 3.36
C THR A 302 9.02 -9.81 4.70
N TYR A 303 8.36 -9.07 5.57
CA TYR A 303 7.80 -9.58 6.82
C TYR A 303 6.62 -10.53 6.57
N ILE A 304 6.34 -11.40 7.54
CA ILE A 304 5.20 -12.32 7.45
C ILE A 304 3.87 -11.62 7.22
N THR A 305 3.74 -10.36 7.63
CA THR A 305 2.56 -9.50 7.45
C THR A 305 2.46 -8.84 6.07
N GLY A 306 3.40 -9.12 5.16
CA GLY A 306 3.47 -8.48 3.86
C GLY A 306 4.05 -7.06 3.89
N ALA A 307 4.64 -6.66 5.01
CA ALA A 307 5.35 -5.40 5.13
C ALA A 307 6.77 -5.49 4.56
N ILE A 308 7.32 -4.35 4.16
CA ILE A 308 8.70 -4.18 3.69
C ILE A 308 9.32 -2.91 4.29
N GLY A 309 10.66 -2.84 4.26
CA GLY A 309 11.39 -1.73 4.88
C GLY A 309 11.64 -1.99 6.36
N SER A 310 12.83 -2.46 6.72
CA SER A 310 13.12 -2.94 8.08
C SER A 310 13.71 -1.86 8.98
N THR A 311 14.33 -0.80 8.43
CA THR A 311 15.01 0.22 9.22
C THR A 311 14.32 1.59 9.17
N VAL A 312 14.26 2.24 10.34
CA VAL A 312 13.81 3.64 10.46
C VAL A 312 14.80 4.62 9.82
N HIS A 313 16.08 4.24 9.69
CA HIS A 313 17.08 5.07 9.04
C HIS A 313 16.80 5.12 7.54
N GLY A 314 16.26 6.26 7.10
CA GLY A 314 15.87 6.48 5.71
C GLY A 314 14.63 5.72 5.28
N GLU A 315 13.83 5.15 6.20
CA GLU A 315 12.59 4.42 5.85
C GLU A 315 12.85 3.29 4.84
N ALA A 316 13.92 2.52 5.08
CA ALA A 316 14.61 1.80 4.03
C ALA A 316 14.62 0.28 4.21
N PHE A 317 14.94 -0.39 3.12
CA PHE A 317 15.46 -1.76 3.19
C PHE A 317 16.83 -1.75 3.90
N SER A 318 17.08 -2.77 4.71
CA SER A 318 18.41 -3.11 5.21
C SER A 318 19.01 -4.27 4.42
N THR A 319 19.81 -5.11 5.05
CA THR A 319 20.41 -6.29 4.42
C THR A 319 19.41 -7.45 4.28
N ASP A 320 19.77 -8.45 3.48
CA ASP A 320 18.97 -9.65 3.30
C ASP A 320 18.74 -10.34 4.66
N TYR A 321 17.50 -10.75 4.95
CA TYR A 321 17.05 -11.43 6.18
C TYR A 321 17.16 -10.60 7.49
N ASP A 322 17.40 -9.30 7.40
CA ASP A 322 17.36 -8.40 8.55
C ASP A 322 15.92 -7.89 8.76
N LEU A 323 15.17 -8.59 9.57
CA LEU A 323 13.73 -8.40 9.79
C LEU A 323 13.41 -8.32 11.31
N PRO A 324 13.90 -7.30 12.02
CA PRO A 324 13.62 -7.12 13.44
C PRO A 324 12.13 -6.91 13.69
N SER A 325 11.59 -7.41 14.81
CA SER A 325 10.18 -7.33 15.14
C SER A 325 9.78 -6.02 15.80
N ASP A 326 10.56 -5.54 16.76
CA ASP A 326 10.28 -4.40 17.63
C ASP A 326 10.69 -3.05 17.05
N THR A 327 11.69 -3.05 16.15
CA THR A 327 12.22 -1.88 15.46
C THR A 327 11.89 -1.86 13.97
N ALA A 328 11.04 -2.78 13.51
CA ALA A 328 10.56 -2.78 12.13
C ALA A 328 9.97 -1.41 11.75
N TYR A 329 10.44 -0.83 10.65
CA TYR A 329 9.77 0.36 10.12
C TYR A 329 8.46 -0.03 9.45
N ALA A 330 8.50 -0.96 8.50
CA ALA A 330 7.31 -1.60 7.93
C ALA A 330 6.22 -0.58 7.58
N GLU A 331 6.57 0.41 6.77
CA GLU A 331 5.70 1.54 6.43
C GLU A 331 4.43 1.09 5.71
N THR A 332 3.29 1.64 6.09
CA THR A 332 2.00 1.36 5.44
C THR A 332 2.06 1.67 3.94
N CYS A 333 2.66 2.81 3.54
CA CYS A 333 2.81 3.15 2.11
C CYS A 333 3.69 2.18 1.34
N ALA A 334 4.72 1.61 1.98
CA ALA A 334 5.59 0.62 1.34
C ALA A 334 4.82 -0.68 1.03
N SER A 335 3.96 -1.13 1.94
CA SER A 335 3.09 -2.30 1.72
C SER A 335 2.05 -2.04 0.62
N ILE A 336 1.49 -0.83 0.56
CA ILE A 336 0.58 -0.40 -0.52
C ILE A 336 1.33 -0.37 -1.86
N GLY A 337 2.54 0.21 -1.89
CA GLY A 337 3.36 0.25 -3.09
C GLY A 337 3.79 -1.14 -3.57
N LEU A 338 4.02 -2.08 -2.64
CA LEU A 338 4.25 -3.49 -2.99
C LEU A 338 3.03 -4.12 -3.67
N MET A 339 1.82 -3.77 -3.24
CA MET A 339 0.59 -4.20 -3.94
C MET A 339 0.49 -3.59 -5.34
N PHE A 340 0.87 -2.32 -5.51
CA PHE A 340 0.89 -1.68 -6.84
C PHE A 340 1.88 -2.37 -7.77
N PHE A 341 3.08 -2.65 -7.28
CA PHE A 341 4.10 -3.39 -8.02
C PHE A 341 3.61 -4.79 -8.42
N ALA A 342 3.07 -5.54 -7.46
CA ALA A 342 2.49 -6.87 -7.70
C ALA A 342 1.40 -6.84 -8.77
N ALA A 343 0.51 -5.85 -8.75
CA ALA A 343 -0.56 -5.71 -9.73
C ALA A 343 -0.01 -5.48 -11.15
N ARG A 344 1.02 -4.65 -11.31
CA ARG A 344 1.65 -4.41 -12.63
C ARG A 344 2.42 -5.64 -13.13
N MET A 345 3.09 -6.38 -12.23
CA MET A 345 3.68 -7.66 -12.58
C MET A 345 2.63 -8.67 -13.05
N LEU A 346 1.48 -8.72 -12.34
CA LEU A 346 0.37 -9.61 -12.66
C LEU A 346 -0.29 -9.29 -14.01
N GLU A 347 -0.30 -8.02 -14.44
CA GLU A 347 -0.76 -7.65 -15.79
C GLU A 347 0.15 -8.18 -16.89
N LYS A 348 1.46 -8.20 -16.66
CA LYS A 348 2.44 -8.72 -17.64
C LYS A 348 2.49 -10.24 -17.63
N GLU A 349 2.41 -10.87 -16.45
CA GLU A 349 2.45 -12.31 -16.27
C GLU A 349 1.39 -12.78 -15.26
N VAL A 350 0.46 -13.63 -15.68
CA VAL A 350 -0.56 -14.20 -14.78
C VAL A 350 0.07 -15.28 -13.92
N ASP A 351 0.47 -14.92 -12.70
CA ASP A 351 1.07 -15.80 -11.72
C ASP A 351 0.53 -15.51 -10.30
N GLY A 352 0.07 -16.56 -9.60
CA GLY A 352 -0.54 -16.47 -8.28
C GLY A 352 0.38 -15.90 -7.21
N ARG A 353 1.72 -15.97 -7.37
CA ARG A 353 2.68 -15.39 -6.41
C ARG A 353 2.51 -13.89 -6.20
N TYR A 354 2.10 -13.16 -7.25
CA TYR A 354 1.83 -11.72 -7.14
C TYR A 354 0.55 -11.46 -6.35
N SER A 355 -0.51 -12.22 -6.64
CA SER A 355 -1.78 -12.12 -5.92
C SER A 355 -1.65 -12.58 -4.45
N ASP A 356 -0.83 -13.59 -4.16
CA ASP A 356 -0.54 -14.04 -2.79
C ASP A 356 0.11 -12.93 -1.96
N MET A 357 1.02 -12.16 -2.57
CA MET A 357 1.66 -11.03 -1.89
C MET A 357 0.70 -9.86 -1.70
N MET A 358 -0.12 -9.52 -2.71
CA MET A 358 -1.17 -8.51 -2.56
C MET A 358 -2.12 -8.85 -1.41
N GLU A 359 -2.55 -10.09 -1.34
CA GLU A 359 -3.45 -10.59 -0.29
C GLU A 359 -2.81 -10.47 1.10
N ARG A 360 -1.56 -10.93 1.24
CA ARG A 360 -0.81 -10.87 2.50
C ARG A 360 -0.62 -9.44 2.97
N ALA A 361 -0.19 -8.55 2.09
CA ALA A 361 0.00 -7.14 2.42
C ALA A 361 -1.31 -6.46 2.81
N PHE A 362 -2.38 -6.69 2.05
CA PHE A 362 -3.68 -6.06 2.29
C PHE A 362 -4.29 -6.48 3.63
N TYR A 363 -4.51 -7.78 3.85
CA TYR A 363 -5.23 -8.29 5.02
C TYR A 363 -4.45 -8.18 6.33
N ASN A 364 -3.18 -7.79 6.29
CA ASN A 364 -2.38 -7.61 7.49
C ASN A 364 -1.89 -6.16 7.61
N THR A 365 -0.78 -5.78 6.97
CA THR A 365 -0.15 -4.47 7.20
C THR A 365 -1.01 -3.29 6.72
N VAL A 366 -1.62 -3.39 5.54
CA VAL A 366 -2.41 -2.27 5.00
C VAL A 366 -3.64 -1.99 5.87
N LEU A 367 -4.41 -3.03 6.22
CA LEU A 367 -5.56 -2.86 7.10
C LEU A 367 -5.15 -2.46 8.53
N ALA A 368 -4.01 -2.96 9.04
CA ALA A 368 -3.46 -2.49 10.31
C ALA A 368 -3.10 -1.00 10.29
N GLY A 369 -2.78 -0.44 9.12
CA GLY A 369 -2.50 0.98 8.93
C GLY A 369 -3.67 1.91 9.32
N MET A 370 -4.89 1.40 9.43
CA MET A 370 -6.07 2.20 9.79
C MET A 370 -6.79 1.59 11.01
N GLN A 371 -7.17 2.43 11.97
CA GLN A 371 -8.02 2.01 13.08
C GLN A 371 -9.42 1.67 12.58
N LEU A 372 -10.11 0.77 13.28
CA LEU A 372 -11.46 0.30 12.89
C LEU A 372 -12.52 1.40 12.94
N ASP A 373 -12.25 2.52 13.62
CA ASP A 373 -13.09 3.72 13.60
C ASP A 373 -12.86 4.64 12.40
N GLY A 374 -11.80 4.38 11.59
CA GLY A 374 -11.45 5.17 10.40
C GLY A 374 -10.81 6.54 10.66
N LYS A 375 -10.45 6.87 11.92
CA LYS A 375 -9.99 8.22 12.31
C LYS A 375 -8.56 8.28 12.82
N ARG A 376 -7.87 7.15 12.88
CA ARG A 376 -6.50 7.05 13.37
C ARG A 376 -5.70 6.08 12.51
N PHE A 377 -4.39 6.33 12.38
CA PHE A 377 -3.58 5.63 11.38
C PHE A 377 -2.21 5.28 11.94
N PHE A 378 -1.68 4.10 11.56
CA PHE A 378 -0.27 3.79 11.70
C PHE A 378 0.50 4.19 10.44
N TYR A 379 1.63 4.83 10.66
CA TYR A 379 2.67 5.01 9.65
C TYR A 379 3.54 3.75 9.60
N VAL A 380 4.00 3.32 10.78
CA VAL A 380 4.90 2.20 11.04
C VAL A 380 4.11 1.03 11.64
N ASN A 381 4.41 -0.20 11.22
CA ASN A 381 3.68 -1.40 11.62
C ASN A 381 4.64 -2.45 12.24
N PRO A 382 5.02 -2.31 13.53
CA PRO A 382 5.91 -3.25 14.20
C PRO A 382 5.24 -4.60 14.42
N LEU A 383 6.06 -5.65 14.60
CA LEU A 383 5.58 -7.00 14.92
C LEU A 383 5.72 -7.34 16.41
N GLU A 384 6.33 -6.46 17.17
CA GLU A 384 6.39 -6.52 18.63
C GLU A 384 6.27 -5.11 19.22
N VAL A 385 5.44 -4.95 20.25
CA VAL A 385 5.22 -3.70 20.96
C VAL A 385 5.27 -3.94 22.46
N VAL A 386 6.10 -3.16 23.15
CA VAL A 386 6.25 -3.20 24.61
C VAL A 386 5.97 -1.80 25.17
N PRO A 387 4.87 -1.59 25.90
CA PRO A 387 4.58 -0.32 26.54
C PRO A 387 5.73 0.19 27.42
N GLY A 388 6.02 1.49 27.35
CA GLY A 388 7.16 2.11 28.03
C GLY A 388 8.51 1.99 27.30
N ILE A 389 8.58 1.17 26.24
CA ILE A 389 9.72 1.07 25.31
C ILE A 389 9.31 1.61 23.94
N SER A 390 8.33 0.95 23.33
CA SER A 390 7.80 1.31 22.00
C SER A 390 7.16 2.70 22.06
N GLY A 391 7.53 3.56 21.11
CA GLY A 391 7.12 4.97 21.06
C GLY A 391 7.80 5.89 22.06
N VAL A 392 8.67 5.39 22.95
CA VAL A 392 9.24 6.15 24.08
C VAL A 392 10.75 6.32 23.97
N ILE A 393 11.50 5.20 23.87
CA ILE A 393 12.97 5.28 23.85
C ILE A 393 13.50 5.58 22.43
N ALA A 394 14.69 6.18 22.36
CA ALA A 394 15.27 6.71 21.12
C ALA A 394 15.37 5.69 19.97
N THR A 395 15.59 4.41 20.27
CA THR A 395 15.67 3.36 19.25
C THR A 395 14.31 2.84 18.77
N HIS A 396 13.23 3.12 19.52
CA HIS A 396 11.87 2.60 19.27
C HIS A 396 10.81 3.72 19.15
N TRP A 397 11.21 4.99 19.05
CA TRP A 397 10.31 6.14 19.03
C TRP A 397 9.27 6.07 17.89
N HIS A 398 9.63 5.44 16.77
CA HIS A 398 8.80 5.28 15.58
C HIS A 398 7.74 4.17 15.74
N ALA A 399 8.01 3.14 16.54
CA ALA A 399 7.11 2.02 16.79
C ALA A 399 6.05 2.41 17.85
N ARG A 400 5.00 3.10 17.43
CA ARG A 400 3.95 3.59 18.34
C ARG A 400 3.00 2.48 18.76
N PRO A 401 2.62 2.40 20.07
CA PRO A 401 1.65 1.41 20.54
C PRO A 401 0.19 1.76 20.17
N GLN A 402 -0.08 3.00 19.76
CA GLN A 402 -1.39 3.48 19.37
C GLN A 402 -1.31 4.34 18.12
N ARG A 403 -2.37 4.28 17.30
CA ARG A 403 -2.51 5.09 16.09
C ARG A 403 -2.82 6.53 16.46
N PRO A 404 -2.06 7.53 15.97
CA PRO A 404 -2.44 8.94 16.08
C PRO A 404 -3.54 9.32 15.08
N GLY A 405 -4.20 10.45 15.34
CA GLY A 405 -5.23 10.99 14.44
C GLY A 405 -4.66 11.49 13.11
N TRP A 406 -3.46 12.09 13.13
CA TRP A 406 -2.77 12.59 11.94
C TRP A 406 -1.27 12.73 12.19
N TYR A 407 -0.53 13.09 11.14
CA TYR A 407 0.92 13.28 11.14
C TYR A 407 1.29 14.57 10.40
N GLY A 408 2.39 15.21 10.77
CA GLY A 408 2.97 16.30 9.99
C GLY A 408 3.47 15.86 8.60
N CYS A 409 3.83 14.57 8.46
CA CYS A 409 4.02 13.89 7.19
C CYS A 409 2.94 12.80 7.07
N ALA A 410 1.89 13.03 6.31
CA ALA A 410 0.68 12.21 6.33
C ALA A 410 0.46 11.37 5.06
N CYS A 411 1.54 10.86 4.45
CA CYS A 411 1.42 10.07 3.22
C CYS A 411 0.54 8.82 3.38
N CYS A 412 0.56 8.13 4.54
CA CYS A 412 -0.11 6.85 4.73
C CYS A 412 -1.64 6.93 4.84
N PRO A 413 -2.26 7.86 5.60
CA PRO A 413 -3.71 7.89 5.74
C PRO A 413 -4.47 8.02 4.42
N PRO A 414 -4.18 9.00 3.53
CA PRO A 414 -4.88 9.09 2.25
C PRO A 414 -4.50 7.95 1.28
N ASN A 415 -3.29 7.38 1.41
CA ASN A 415 -2.88 6.22 0.60
C ASN A 415 -3.71 4.97 0.93
N VAL A 416 -4.01 4.72 2.21
CA VAL A 416 -4.93 3.64 2.63
C VAL A 416 -6.34 3.88 2.08
N ALA A 417 -6.82 5.12 2.16
CA ALA A 417 -8.16 5.48 1.66
C ALA A 417 -8.29 5.22 0.16
N ARG A 418 -7.31 5.65 -0.67
CA ARG A 418 -7.36 5.44 -2.12
C ARG A 418 -7.28 3.97 -2.51
N LEU A 419 -6.46 3.16 -1.80
CA LEU A 419 -6.35 1.72 -2.08
C LEU A 419 -7.66 0.99 -1.76
N ILE A 420 -8.27 1.22 -0.58
CA ILE A 420 -9.53 0.58 -0.20
C ILE A 420 -10.65 0.98 -1.17
N SER A 421 -10.74 2.26 -1.54
CA SER A 421 -11.74 2.75 -2.50
C SER A 421 -11.60 2.14 -3.89
N SER A 422 -10.39 1.75 -4.30
CA SER A 422 -10.09 1.14 -5.61
C SER A 422 -9.84 -0.37 -5.56
N PHE A 423 -10.20 -1.06 -4.48
CA PHE A 423 -9.85 -2.46 -4.24
C PHE A 423 -10.25 -3.40 -5.39
N GLY A 424 -11.35 -3.13 -6.08
CA GLY A 424 -11.80 -3.91 -7.23
C GLY A 424 -10.74 -4.06 -8.33
N GLN A 425 -9.93 -3.02 -8.53
CA GLN A 425 -8.84 -3.01 -9.53
C GLN A 425 -7.69 -3.99 -9.20
N TYR A 426 -7.60 -4.48 -7.96
CA TYR A 426 -6.62 -5.47 -7.53
C TYR A 426 -7.21 -6.86 -7.39
N ALA A 427 -8.54 -6.92 -7.19
CA ALA A 427 -9.24 -8.18 -6.96
C ALA A 427 -9.58 -8.92 -8.25
N TYR A 428 -9.77 -8.19 -9.34
CA TYR A 428 -10.23 -8.75 -10.60
C TYR A 428 -9.43 -8.23 -11.80
N GLY A 429 -9.27 -9.08 -12.80
CA GLY A 429 -8.63 -8.75 -14.07
C GLY A 429 -9.35 -9.38 -15.24
N GLU A 430 -8.99 -8.97 -16.45
CA GLU A 430 -9.60 -9.46 -17.68
C GLU A 430 -8.68 -9.40 -18.88
N ASN A 431 -8.94 -10.25 -19.85
CA ASN A 431 -8.50 -10.10 -21.22
C ASN A 431 -9.67 -10.45 -22.18
N GLU A 432 -9.41 -10.52 -23.46
CA GLU A 432 -10.45 -10.77 -24.47
C GLU A 432 -11.27 -12.04 -24.18
N ASP A 433 -10.63 -13.10 -23.68
CA ASP A 433 -11.23 -14.42 -23.52
C ASP A 433 -11.53 -14.81 -22.07
N THR A 434 -10.86 -14.21 -21.08
CA THR A 434 -10.84 -14.72 -19.72
C THR A 434 -11.07 -13.61 -18.69
N ALA A 435 -11.93 -13.88 -17.72
CA ALA A 435 -12.07 -13.11 -16.50
C ALA A 435 -11.22 -13.74 -15.39
N PHE A 436 -10.48 -12.92 -14.62
CA PHE A 436 -9.59 -13.37 -13.57
C PHE A 436 -10.10 -12.91 -12.20
N CYS A 437 -10.12 -13.84 -11.23
CA CYS A 437 -10.35 -13.57 -9.83
C CYS A 437 -9.02 -13.72 -9.08
N HIS A 438 -8.37 -12.61 -8.75
CA HIS A 438 -7.06 -12.57 -8.10
C HIS A 438 -7.18 -12.62 -6.58
N LEU A 439 -8.15 -11.86 -6.03
CA LEU A 439 -8.45 -11.82 -4.60
C LEU A 439 -9.93 -12.17 -4.37
N PHE A 440 -10.23 -12.79 -3.23
CA PHE A 440 -11.61 -13.17 -2.90
C PHE A 440 -12.36 -11.99 -2.30
N ALA A 441 -13.00 -11.22 -3.15
CA ALA A 441 -13.76 -10.02 -2.79
C ALA A 441 -15.25 -10.23 -3.10
N GLY A 442 -16.08 -10.18 -2.07
CA GLY A 442 -17.54 -10.30 -2.23
C GLY A 442 -18.13 -9.13 -3.00
N GLY A 443 -19.11 -9.41 -3.87
CA GLY A 443 -19.80 -8.37 -4.61
C GLY A 443 -20.11 -8.75 -6.05
N LYS A 444 -20.60 -7.77 -6.82
CA LYS A 444 -20.95 -7.93 -8.24
C LYS A 444 -19.83 -7.42 -9.13
N VAL A 445 -19.52 -8.18 -10.16
CA VAL A 445 -18.44 -7.87 -11.10
C VAL A 445 -18.96 -7.93 -12.54
N GLU A 446 -18.68 -6.89 -13.28
CA GLU A 446 -18.91 -6.80 -14.73
C GLU A 446 -17.57 -6.60 -15.44
N PHE A 447 -17.26 -7.51 -16.35
CA PHE A 447 -16.05 -7.48 -17.17
C PHE A 447 -16.33 -6.88 -18.55
N SER A 448 -15.33 -6.24 -19.14
CA SER A 448 -15.48 -5.62 -20.46
C SER A 448 -15.66 -6.65 -21.59
N ASN A 449 -15.17 -7.88 -21.40
CA ASN A 449 -15.43 -9.01 -22.31
C ASN A 449 -16.88 -9.51 -22.25
N GLY A 450 -17.72 -8.88 -21.42
CA GLY A 450 -19.15 -9.15 -21.30
C GLY A 450 -19.52 -10.18 -20.24
N MET A 451 -18.56 -10.82 -19.60
CA MET A 451 -18.82 -11.74 -18.48
C MET A 451 -19.33 -10.97 -17.26
N LYS A 452 -20.27 -11.59 -16.50
CA LYS A 452 -20.86 -11.01 -15.28
C LYS A 452 -21.03 -12.07 -14.22
N LEU A 453 -20.66 -11.76 -12.99
CA LEU A 453 -20.81 -12.65 -11.85
C LEU A 453 -21.08 -11.92 -10.55
N THR A 454 -21.63 -12.66 -9.56
CA THR A 454 -21.70 -12.26 -8.16
C THR A 454 -20.82 -13.19 -7.34
N CYS A 455 -19.86 -12.63 -6.59
CA CYS A 455 -19.04 -13.36 -5.63
C CYS A 455 -19.66 -13.26 -4.23
N GLU A 456 -20.02 -14.42 -3.64
CA GLU A 456 -20.51 -14.52 -2.27
C GLU A 456 -19.46 -15.22 -1.41
N THR A 457 -18.98 -14.55 -0.36
CA THR A 457 -17.95 -15.10 0.52
C THR A 457 -17.96 -14.43 1.89
N ARG A 458 -17.48 -15.16 2.91
CA ARG A 458 -17.15 -14.62 4.24
C ARG A 458 -15.65 -14.39 4.41
N TYR A 459 -14.90 -14.36 3.32
CA TYR A 459 -13.47 -14.13 3.34
C TYR A 459 -13.16 -12.76 3.99
N PRO A 460 -12.12 -12.64 4.85
CA PRO A 460 -11.04 -13.60 5.11
C PRO A 460 -11.31 -14.62 6.25
N TYR A 461 -12.51 -14.73 6.76
CA TYR A 461 -12.84 -15.60 7.90
C TYR A 461 -13.49 -16.93 7.50
N GLY A 462 -14.09 -17.00 6.33
CA GLY A 462 -14.66 -18.20 5.74
C GLY A 462 -14.04 -18.50 4.39
N PHE A 463 -13.73 -19.76 4.13
CA PHE A 463 -12.94 -20.19 2.98
C PHE A 463 -13.73 -20.94 1.91
N ALA A 464 -15.05 -20.79 1.94
CA ALA A 464 -15.91 -21.13 0.81
C ALA A 464 -16.23 -19.85 0.01
N VAL A 465 -15.95 -19.87 -1.28
CA VAL A 465 -16.20 -18.77 -2.21
C VAL A 465 -17.16 -19.25 -3.27
N THR A 466 -18.28 -18.59 -3.43
CA THR A 466 -19.32 -18.95 -4.41
C THR A 466 -19.41 -17.86 -5.48
N TYR A 467 -19.26 -18.27 -6.73
CA TYR A 467 -19.47 -17.40 -7.88
C TYR A 467 -20.79 -17.80 -8.57
N LYS A 468 -21.77 -16.90 -8.57
CA LYS A 468 -23.02 -17.02 -9.32
C LYS A 468 -22.83 -16.34 -10.67
N ILE A 469 -22.93 -17.09 -11.73
CA ILE A 469 -22.64 -16.63 -13.09
C ILE A 469 -23.92 -16.06 -13.71
N GLU A 470 -23.95 -14.76 -13.95
CA GLU A 470 -25.05 -14.11 -14.66
C GLU A 470 -24.85 -14.20 -16.17
N LYS A 471 -23.60 -14.02 -16.63
CA LYS A 471 -23.19 -14.23 -18.01
C LYS A 471 -21.86 -14.99 -18.07
N GLY A 472 -21.87 -16.10 -18.73
CA GLY A 472 -20.79 -17.08 -18.78
C GLY A 472 -19.61 -16.68 -19.65
N GLY A 473 -18.57 -17.50 -19.58
CA GLY A 473 -17.30 -17.35 -20.27
C GLY A 473 -16.21 -18.18 -19.60
N LYS A 474 -14.96 -17.88 -19.89
CA LYS A 474 -13.82 -18.51 -19.27
C LYS A 474 -13.42 -17.76 -17.99
N LEU A 475 -13.42 -18.45 -16.85
CA LEU A 475 -13.09 -17.90 -15.54
C LEU A 475 -11.80 -18.52 -15.04
N ALA A 476 -10.85 -17.69 -14.65
CA ALA A 476 -9.61 -18.08 -13.96
C ALA A 476 -9.69 -17.64 -12.49
N VAL A 477 -9.61 -18.58 -11.57
CA VAL A 477 -9.67 -18.29 -10.14
C VAL A 477 -8.36 -18.71 -9.48
N ARG A 478 -7.76 -17.79 -8.71
CA ARG A 478 -6.55 -18.08 -7.95
C ARG A 478 -6.83 -19.08 -6.83
N ILE A 479 -5.92 -20.02 -6.67
CA ILE A 479 -5.83 -20.89 -5.48
C ILE A 479 -4.60 -20.41 -4.68
N PRO A 480 -4.80 -19.82 -3.49
CA PRO A 480 -3.71 -19.25 -2.70
C PRO A 480 -2.64 -20.28 -2.35
N SER A 481 -1.38 -19.84 -2.23
CA SER A 481 -0.27 -20.73 -1.88
C SER A 481 -0.39 -21.32 -0.47
N TRP A 482 -1.03 -20.61 0.46
CA TRP A 482 -1.28 -21.11 1.82
C TRP A 482 -2.33 -22.23 1.89
N SER A 483 -3.16 -22.39 0.84
CA SER A 483 -4.18 -23.45 0.78
C SER A 483 -3.58 -24.74 0.24
N GLU A 484 -3.29 -25.70 1.12
CA GLU A 484 -2.70 -26.99 0.75
C GLU A 484 -3.68 -27.93 0.01
N SER A 485 -4.97 -27.74 0.26
CA SER A 485 -6.04 -28.47 -0.41
C SER A 485 -7.13 -27.53 -0.89
N TYR A 486 -7.82 -27.89 -1.95
CA TYR A 486 -8.98 -27.16 -2.44
C TYR A 486 -9.96 -28.10 -3.13
N LEU A 487 -11.23 -27.69 -3.15
CA LEU A 487 -12.31 -28.37 -3.87
C LEU A 487 -13.01 -27.38 -4.80
N VAL A 488 -13.21 -27.79 -6.04
CA VAL A 488 -13.97 -27.03 -7.04
C VAL A 488 -15.25 -27.77 -7.38
N LEU A 489 -16.40 -27.12 -7.18
CA LEU A 489 -17.71 -27.64 -7.54
C LEU A 489 -18.36 -26.73 -8.58
N LEU A 490 -18.77 -27.28 -9.72
CA LEU A 490 -19.62 -26.60 -10.70
C LEU A 490 -21.03 -27.22 -10.63
N ASN A 491 -22.02 -26.42 -10.29
CA ASN A 491 -23.40 -26.87 -10.09
C ASN A 491 -23.49 -28.06 -9.10
N LYS A 492 -22.75 -27.93 -7.99
CA LYS A 492 -22.64 -28.95 -6.91
C LYS A 492 -21.96 -30.25 -7.35
N LYS A 493 -21.37 -30.33 -8.54
CA LYS A 493 -20.62 -31.50 -9.00
C LYS A 493 -19.12 -31.20 -8.95
N PRO A 494 -18.28 -32.12 -8.43
CA PRO A 494 -16.85 -31.94 -8.43
C PRO A 494 -16.30 -31.82 -9.85
N VAL A 495 -15.43 -30.84 -10.06
CA VAL A 495 -14.70 -30.64 -11.31
C VAL A 495 -13.22 -30.84 -11.03
N ARG A 496 -12.59 -31.72 -11.82
CA ARG A 496 -11.14 -31.87 -11.77
C ARG A 496 -10.49 -30.74 -12.54
N THR A 497 -9.66 -29.95 -11.85
CA THR A 497 -8.95 -28.81 -12.40
C THR A 497 -7.44 -29.00 -12.25
N GLU A 498 -6.69 -28.49 -13.19
CA GLU A 498 -5.24 -28.34 -13.08
C GLU A 498 -4.92 -26.90 -12.65
N LYS A 499 -3.98 -26.77 -11.69
CA LYS A 499 -3.50 -25.48 -11.24
C LYS A 499 -2.30 -25.03 -12.08
N ILE A 500 -2.48 -23.98 -12.89
CA ILE A 500 -1.44 -23.42 -13.76
C ILE A 500 -1.00 -22.08 -13.15
N LYS A 501 0.24 -21.96 -12.72
CA LYS A 501 0.80 -20.75 -12.06
C LYS A 501 -0.15 -20.20 -10.98
N GLY A 502 -0.71 -21.08 -10.14
CA GLY A 502 -1.59 -20.66 -9.06
C GLY A 502 -3.07 -20.46 -9.44
N TYR A 503 -3.48 -20.61 -10.69
CA TYR A 503 -4.87 -20.44 -11.14
C TYR A 503 -5.49 -21.74 -11.62
N VAL A 504 -6.80 -21.91 -11.39
CA VAL A 504 -7.65 -22.91 -12.01
C VAL A 504 -8.52 -22.22 -13.07
N TYR A 505 -8.63 -22.81 -14.25
CA TYR A 505 -9.37 -22.29 -15.39
C TYR A 505 -10.62 -23.15 -15.62
N ILE A 506 -11.79 -22.49 -15.72
CA ILE A 506 -13.08 -23.17 -15.79
C ILE A 506 -13.96 -22.46 -16.81
N GLU A 507 -14.54 -23.21 -17.75
CA GLU A 507 -15.62 -22.72 -18.61
C GLU A 507 -16.93 -22.75 -17.81
N VAL A 508 -17.63 -21.62 -17.76
CA VAL A 508 -18.91 -21.47 -17.05
C VAL A 508 -19.97 -20.89 -17.97
N ALA A 509 -21.20 -21.38 -17.86
CA ALA A 509 -22.34 -20.92 -18.63
C ALA A 509 -23.23 -19.96 -17.80
N ASP A 510 -24.15 -19.29 -18.49
CA ASP A 510 -25.18 -18.46 -17.86
C ASP A 510 -25.99 -19.29 -16.86
N GLY A 511 -26.15 -18.80 -15.63
CA GLY A 511 -26.87 -19.46 -14.55
C GLY A 511 -26.06 -20.50 -13.77
N ASP A 512 -24.81 -20.75 -14.14
CA ASP A 512 -23.94 -21.66 -13.39
C ASP A 512 -23.60 -21.11 -11.99
N THR A 513 -23.32 -22.05 -11.08
CA THR A 513 -22.78 -21.74 -9.76
C THR A 513 -21.47 -22.50 -9.57
N LEU A 514 -20.38 -21.73 -9.43
CA LEU A 514 -19.05 -22.26 -9.12
C LEU A 514 -18.75 -22.05 -7.65
N ILE A 515 -18.35 -23.10 -6.94
CA ILE A 515 -17.93 -23.02 -5.54
C ILE A 515 -16.49 -23.50 -5.42
N ILE A 516 -15.66 -22.70 -4.76
CA ILE A 516 -14.30 -23.07 -4.38
C ILE A 516 -14.22 -23.10 -2.87
N THR A 517 -13.79 -24.25 -2.33
CA THR A 517 -13.53 -24.41 -0.90
C THR A 517 -12.03 -24.57 -0.71
N LEU A 518 -11.45 -23.77 0.17
CA LEU A 518 -10.03 -23.76 0.50
C LEU A 518 -9.78 -24.40 1.87
N ASP A 519 -8.52 -24.70 2.15
CA ASP A 519 -8.07 -25.18 3.45
C ASP A 519 -8.32 -24.13 4.54
N ASP A 520 -8.94 -24.51 5.66
CA ASP A 520 -9.29 -23.62 6.77
C ASP A 520 -8.46 -23.87 8.05
N SER A 521 -7.41 -24.66 7.95
CA SER A 521 -6.54 -25.02 9.07
C SER A 521 -5.74 -23.81 9.59
N ILE A 522 -5.49 -23.79 10.90
CA ILE A 522 -4.52 -22.89 11.51
C ILE A 522 -3.14 -23.45 11.23
N LYS A 523 -2.22 -22.62 10.76
CA LYS A 523 -0.86 -23.01 10.38
C LYS A 523 0.17 -22.35 11.28
N THR A 524 1.16 -23.14 11.67
CA THR A 524 2.38 -22.65 12.32
C THR A 524 3.39 -22.29 11.24
N ASN A 525 3.87 -21.06 11.26
CA ASN A 525 4.89 -20.55 10.36
C ASN A 525 6.23 -20.53 11.07
N TYR A 526 7.24 -21.09 10.44
CA TYR A 526 8.62 -21.11 10.91
C TYR A 526 9.45 -20.09 10.11
N PRO A 527 10.25 -19.24 10.77
CA PRO A 527 11.11 -18.31 10.07
C PRO A 527 12.29 -19.03 9.41
N ASN A 528 12.88 -18.40 8.40
CA ASN A 528 14.17 -18.85 7.89
C ASN A 528 15.22 -18.77 9.01
N THR A 529 16.03 -19.79 9.16
CA THR A 529 17.02 -19.92 10.25
C THR A 529 18.10 -18.84 10.26
N VAL A 530 18.30 -18.12 9.16
CA VAL A 530 19.24 -17.00 9.07
C VAL A 530 18.66 -15.67 9.61
N ILE A 531 17.36 -15.59 9.90
CA ILE A 531 16.75 -14.42 10.55
C ILE A 531 17.03 -14.51 12.06
N HIS A 532 18.09 -13.85 12.51
CA HIS A 532 18.62 -14.02 13.86
C HIS A 532 17.61 -13.66 14.97
N ASP A 533 16.78 -12.62 14.78
CA ASP A 533 15.78 -12.18 15.77
C ASP A 533 14.63 -13.16 15.97
N LEU A 534 14.46 -14.10 15.05
CA LEU A 534 13.35 -15.07 15.04
C LEU A 534 13.77 -16.48 15.42
N SER A 535 15.00 -16.69 15.89
CA SER A 535 15.48 -17.98 16.32
C SER A 535 14.62 -18.55 17.47
N GLY A 536 14.09 -19.77 17.30
CA GLY A 536 13.23 -20.42 18.29
C GLY A 536 11.83 -19.83 18.43
N LYS A 537 11.40 -19.04 17.45
CA LYS A 537 10.06 -18.43 17.42
C LYS A 537 9.20 -19.00 16.30
N VAL A 538 7.90 -18.90 16.50
CA VAL A 538 6.87 -19.28 15.51
C VAL A 538 5.79 -18.21 15.44
N ALA A 539 5.13 -18.11 14.28
CA ALA A 539 3.95 -17.26 14.11
C ALA A 539 2.77 -18.10 13.61
N LEU A 540 1.57 -17.70 13.98
CA LEU A 540 0.36 -18.40 13.55
C LEU A 540 -0.36 -17.65 12.43
N SER A 541 -0.93 -18.40 11.49
CA SER A 541 -1.79 -17.86 10.44
C SER A 541 -2.99 -18.77 10.18
N ARG A 542 -4.06 -18.19 9.66
CA ARG A 542 -5.22 -18.92 9.15
C ARG A 542 -5.74 -18.21 7.90
N GLY A 543 -5.68 -18.91 6.78
CA GLY A 543 -5.90 -18.27 5.48
C GLY A 543 -4.91 -17.12 5.24
N PRO A 544 -5.37 -15.94 4.81
CA PRO A 544 -4.50 -14.78 4.56
C PRO A 544 -4.06 -14.07 5.86
N LEU A 545 -4.73 -14.33 6.98
CA LEU A 545 -4.54 -13.61 8.23
C LEU A 545 -3.37 -14.16 9.02
N VAL A 546 -2.46 -13.27 9.39
CA VAL A 546 -1.45 -13.48 10.44
C VAL A 546 -2.06 -13.10 11.77
N TYR A 547 -1.74 -13.84 12.82
CA TYR A 547 -2.23 -13.60 14.16
C TYR A 547 -1.15 -13.01 15.05
N CYS A 548 -1.55 -12.12 15.95
CA CYS A 548 -0.71 -11.60 17.00
C CYS A 548 -1.37 -11.82 18.36
N PHE A 549 -0.58 -11.77 19.40
CA PHE A 549 -1.02 -11.93 20.80
C PHE A 549 -0.96 -10.57 21.46
N GLU A 550 -2.10 -10.09 21.98
CA GLU A 550 -2.19 -8.84 22.71
C GLU A 550 -2.25 -9.09 24.22
N GLY A 551 -1.65 -8.19 25.01
CA GLY A 551 -1.66 -8.28 26.47
C GLY A 551 -3.06 -8.31 27.06
N VAL A 552 -4.00 -7.56 26.50
CA VAL A 552 -5.39 -7.49 26.96
C VAL A 552 -6.11 -8.87 26.99
N ASP A 553 -5.71 -9.79 26.14
CA ASP A 553 -6.27 -11.16 26.08
C ASP A 553 -5.41 -12.18 26.83
N ASN A 554 -4.23 -11.79 27.33
CA ASN A 554 -3.19 -12.67 27.86
C ASN A 554 -2.60 -12.17 29.19
N ASP A 555 -3.46 -11.68 30.09
CA ASP A 555 -3.13 -11.18 31.45
C ASP A 555 -2.08 -10.05 31.48
N ASN A 556 -1.97 -9.25 30.41
CA ASN A 556 -0.99 -8.18 30.19
C ASN A 556 0.48 -8.64 30.25
N ASP A 557 0.74 -9.91 29.93
CA ASP A 557 2.08 -10.48 29.95
C ASP A 557 2.30 -11.45 28.78
N VAL A 558 2.45 -10.89 27.58
CA VAL A 558 2.69 -11.69 26.34
C VAL A 558 4.16 -12.14 26.26
N LEU A 559 5.09 -11.39 26.87
CA LEU A 559 6.52 -11.67 26.77
C LEU A 559 6.95 -12.95 27.51
N SER A 560 6.18 -13.37 28.52
CA SER A 560 6.44 -14.59 29.26
C SER A 560 5.85 -15.86 28.61
N ILE A 561 5.07 -15.69 27.53
CA ILE A 561 4.36 -16.80 26.88
C ILE A 561 5.23 -17.48 25.84
N ALA A 562 5.23 -18.81 25.86
CA ALA A 562 5.77 -19.64 24.78
C ALA A 562 4.69 -20.64 24.28
N LEU A 563 4.57 -20.77 22.96
CA LEU A 563 3.65 -21.72 22.36
C LEU A 563 4.21 -23.14 22.43
N LYS A 564 3.36 -24.13 22.62
CA LYS A 564 3.81 -25.53 22.61
C LYS A 564 4.02 -26.01 21.19
N SER A 565 5.20 -26.60 20.93
CA SER A 565 5.48 -27.26 19.66
C SER A 565 4.47 -28.40 19.42
N GLY A 566 3.81 -28.35 18.27
CA GLY A 566 2.72 -29.26 17.94
C GLY A 566 1.47 -29.12 18.82
N GLY A 567 1.37 -28.05 19.62
CA GLY A 567 0.23 -27.76 20.48
C GLY A 567 -1.06 -27.55 19.68
N LYS A 568 -2.20 -27.89 20.29
CA LYS A 568 -3.51 -27.73 19.66
C LYS A 568 -3.86 -26.25 19.54
N ALA A 569 -4.22 -25.83 18.32
CA ALA A 569 -4.80 -24.53 18.05
C ALA A 569 -6.24 -24.69 17.56
N ILE A 570 -7.14 -23.86 18.05
CA ILE A 570 -8.57 -23.87 17.71
C ILE A 570 -9.08 -22.47 17.42
N VAL A 571 -10.08 -22.37 16.57
CA VAL A 571 -10.86 -21.15 16.40
C VAL A 571 -11.66 -20.88 17.67
N THR A 572 -11.65 -19.64 18.15
CA THR A 572 -12.41 -19.18 19.31
C THR A 572 -13.05 -17.83 19.05
N GLU A 573 -14.02 -17.45 19.87
CA GLU A 573 -14.67 -16.17 19.84
C GLU A 573 -14.25 -15.34 21.06
N ILE A 574 -14.08 -14.05 20.87
CA ILE A 574 -13.83 -13.07 21.94
C ILE A 574 -14.94 -12.03 21.88
N SER A 575 -15.61 -11.81 23.00
CA SER A 575 -16.78 -10.90 23.08
C SER A 575 -16.45 -9.43 22.84
N ASP A 576 -15.20 -9.03 23.06
CA ASP A 576 -14.78 -7.61 23.06
C ASP A 576 -14.01 -7.20 21.80
N LEU A 577 -14.07 -8.00 20.74
CA LEU A 577 -13.49 -7.61 19.47
C LEU A 577 -14.36 -6.51 18.81
N PRO A 578 -13.75 -5.43 18.35
CA PRO A 578 -14.49 -4.31 17.78
C PRO A 578 -15.07 -4.59 16.37
N CYS A 579 -14.96 -5.82 15.87
CA CYS A 579 -15.48 -6.29 14.59
C CYS A 579 -15.77 -7.80 14.66
N ASP A 580 -16.52 -8.32 13.68
CA ASP A 580 -16.84 -9.76 13.53
C ASP A 580 -15.60 -10.59 13.13
N SER A 581 -14.52 -10.49 13.89
CA SER A 581 -13.28 -11.22 13.64
C SER A 581 -13.23 -12.54 14.40
N ILE A 582 -12.38 -13.45 13.91
CA ILE A 582 -12.17 -14.76 14.50
C ILE A 582 -10.82 -14.78 15.22
N ALA A 583 -10.83 -15.05 16.51
CA ALA A 583 -9.65 -15.30 17.31
C ALA A 583 -9.22 -16.77 17.26
N ILE A 584 -8.01 -17.04 17.73
CA ILE A 584 -7.49 -18.41 17.92
C ILE A 584 -7.07 -18.61 19.37
N GLY A 585 -7.42 -19.75 19.94
CA GLY A 585 -6.88 -20.22 21.22
C GLY A 585 -5.82 -21.29 20.95
N VAL A 586 -4.67 -21.20 21.61
CA VAL A 586 -3.55 -22.13 21.40
C VAL A 586 -2.95 -22.59 22.71
N GLU A 587 -2.56 -23.88 22.79
CA GLU A 587 -1.85 -24.42 23.94
C GLU A 587 -0.48 -23.76 24.10
N ALA A 588 -0.23 -23.21 25.28
CA ALA A 588 0.96 -22.45 25.58
C ALA A 588 1.42 -22.68 27.04
N VAL A 589 2.55 -22.12 27.35
CA VAL A 589 3.04 -22.03 28.73
C VAL A 589 3.37 -20.59 29.07
N ARG A 590 3.20 -20.23 30.36
CA ARG A 590 3.73 -19.02 30.94
C ARG A 590 4.97 -19.33 31.75
N LYS A 591 6.03 -18.57 31.53
CA LYS A 591 7.32 -18.67 32.22
C LYS A 591 7.41 -17.58 33.28
N THR A 592 7.41 -17.92 34.57
CA THR A 592 7.58 -16.97 35.67
C THR A 592 8.99 -17.08 36.23
N SER A 593 9.81 -16.04 35.99
CA SER A 593 11.18 -15.99 36.49
C SER A 593 11.22 -15.70 37.98
N PRO A 594 12.22 -16.27 38.73
CA PRO A 594 12.53 -15.81 40.10
C PRO A 594 12.86 -14.34 40.13
N ALA A 595 12.78 -13.73 41.31
CA ALA A 595 13.16 -12.34 41.50
C ALA A 595 14.64 -12.09 41.15
N GLY A 596 14.94 -10.94 40.56
CA GLY A 596 16.27 -10.51 40.14
C GLY A 596 16.49 -10.55 38.65
N LEU A 597 17.60 -9.97 38.17
CA LEU A 597 17.94 -9.91 36.75
C LEU A 597 18.38 -11.27 36.19
N TYR A 598 19.05 -12.07 37.00
CA TYR A 598 19.57 -13.39 36.62
C TYR A 598 19.33 -14.37 37.75
N SER A 599 19.06 -15.64 37.42
CA SER A 599 18.84 -16.72 38.38
C SER A 599 19.48 -18.02 37.93
N PHE A 600 20.00 -18.81 38.89
CA PHE A 600 20.41 -20.20 38.63
C PHE A 600 19.23 -21.19 38.72
N THR A 601 18.06 -20.71 39.18
CA THR A 601 16.82 -21.47 39.19
C THR A 601 16.06 -21.21 37.89
N PRO A 602 15.66 -22.25 37.13
CA PRO A 602 14.85 -22.07 35.94
C PRO A 602 13.50 -21.42 36.27
N PRO A 603 12.86 -20.73 35.33
CA PRO A 603 11.52 -20.17 35.54
C PRO A 603 10.49 -21.27 35.81
N LEU A 604 9.50 -20.94 36.63
CA LEU A 604 8.32 -21.79 36.81
C LEU A 604 7.53 -21.80 35.48
N ILE A 605 6.99 -22.97 35.14
CA ILE A 605 6.21 -23.15 33.92
C ILE A 605 4.77 -23.50 34.30
N GLU A 606 3.84 -22.67 33.88
CA GLU A 606 2.41 -22.88 34.02
C GLU A 606 1.79 -23.20 32.66
N GLN A 607 0.90 -24.18 32.61
CA GLN A 607 0.14 -24.50 31.38
C GLN A 607 -1.02 -23.52 31.24
N ILE A 608 -1.10 -22.87 30.09
CA ILE A 608 -2.14 -21.89 29.77
C ILE A 608 -2.72 -22.13 28.37
N ALA A 609 -3.81 -21.45 28.06
CA ALA A 609 -4.26 -21.22 26.70
C ALA A 609 -3.98 -19.76 26.35
N ALA A 610 -3.15 -19.51 25.36
CA ALA A 610 -2.93 -18.17 24.84
C ALA A 610 -3.95 -17.82 23.76
N VAL A 611 -4.30 -16.56 23.66
CA VAL A 611 -5.30 -16.06 22.70
C VAL A 611 -4.65 -15.13 21.70
N GLY A 612 -4.77 -15.47 20.41
CA GLY A 612 -4.30 -14.65 19.30
C GLY A 612 -5.45 -14.04 18.51
N VAL A 613 -5.26 -12.82 18.05
CA VAL A 613 -6.20 -12.07 17.21
C VAL A 613 -5.57 -11.74 15.87
N PRO A 614 -6.36 -11.50 14.80
CA PRO A 614 -5.80 -11.07 13.52
C PRO A 614 -4.94 -9.80 13.68
N TYR A 615 -3.75 -9.82 13.10
CA TYR A 615 -2.79 -8.72 13.22
C TYR A 615 -3.38 -7.37 12.82
N TYR A 616 -4.24 -7.30 11.81
CA TYR A 616 -4.78 -6.03 11.35
C TYR A 616 -5.67 -5.30 12.38
N ILE A 617 -6.15 -6.01 13.43
CA ILE A 617 -6.99 -5.39 14.47
C ILE A 617 -6.24 -5.00 15.74
N TRP A 618 -4.94 -5.30 15.85
CA TRP A 618 -4.18 -4.95 17.06
C TRP A 618 -4.20 -3.45 17.36
N GLY A 619 -4.04 -3.08 18.63
CA GLY A 619 -3.99 -1.68 19.06
C GLY A 619 -5.33 -0.93 18.93
N ASN A 620 -6.46 -1.62 18.76
CA ASN A 620 -7.81 -1.02 18.78
C ASN A 620 -8.45 -1.00 20.17
N ARG A 621 -7.86 -1.72 21.15
CA ARG A 621 -8.38 -1.88 22.54
C ARG A 621 -7.52 -1.18 23.58
N GLY A 622 -6.85 -0.09 23.20
CA GLY A 622 -5.95 0.68 24.05
C GLY A 622 -4.49 0.23 23.95
N GLU A 623 -3.63 0.92 24.71
CA GLU A 623 -2.21 0.60 24.77
C GLU A 623 -1.98 -0.70 25.56
N ASN A 624 -1.35 -1.68 24.92
CA ASN A 624 -0.98 -2.94 25.56
C ASN A 624 0.20 -3.59 24.84
N GLN A 625 0.74 -4.70 25.40
CA GLN A 625 1.76 -5.50 24.71
C GLN A 625 1.18 -6.16 23.46
N MET A 626 2.01 -6.34 22.43
CA MET A 626 1.65 -7.11 21.24
C MET A 626 2.88 -7.88 20.72
N ARG A 627 2.69 -9.14 20.31
CA ARG A 627 3.70 -9.95 19.60
C ARG A 627 3.06 -10.78 18.48
N VAL A 628 3.75 -10.84 17.35
CA VAL A 628 3.44 -11.76 16.24
C VAL A 628 4.25 -13.06 16.37
N TRP A 629 5.56 -12.92 16.56
CA TRP A 629 6.48 -14.06 16.70
C TRP A 629 6.64 -14.47 18.16
N MET A 630 6.09 -15.62 18.51
CA MET A 630 6.09 -16.17 19.86
C MET A 630 7.21 -17.19 20.02
N ASP A 631 7.81 -17.25 21.21
CA ASP A 631 8.74 -18.34 21.54
C ASP A 631 8.04 -19.69 21.39
N GLU A 632 8.77 -20.73 20.95
CA GLU A 632 8.30 -22.10 20.91
C GLU A 632 8.99 -22.95 21.98
N ILE A 633 8.26 -23.91 22.61
CA ILE A 633 8.79 -24.82 23.62
C ILE A 633 8.30 -26.24 23.39
#